data_e657909f5ec1f7787b7aa0f07909386b
#
_entry.id   e657909f5ec1f7787b7aa0f07909386b
#
_cell.length_a   1.000
_cell.length_b   1.000
_cell.length_c   1.000
_cell.angle_alpha   90.00
_cell.angle_beta   90.00
_cell.angle_gamma   90.00
#
_symmetry.space_group_name_H-M   'P 1'
#
loop_
_entity.id
_entity.type
_entity.pdbx_description
1 polymer ?
#
loop_
_entity_poly.entity_id
_entity_poly.type
_entity_poly.pdbx_seq_one_letter_code
_entity_poly.pdbx_strand_id
1 'polypeptide(L)'
;MLDTQINMYSVDTGHFYSNHEKYLHEMNCKYRRERNYVNNMLPKLEEELVTQGYSKDDFSDWKRCTVEDYYEQENDSVKEYMKWCLIIKHKRKKANLSKEKLLNLLSNKTIQKENLSNKIEYCKSHNIPYNKKIELRKLRKDELNDNNIISVFESSLTRIIGIKKDELTDALIVVQVYYFDVFKDLSFYGFMYNGEKYRYFTSSAGQIRKKKAVFIKESVWNEVEKTVMCGLTIDKINLKGGNNVNKHLAYMALANSATDQWKDFDIDRCIVVDDFETNVPGEFDFIDETDYSIERKTGTVPITHTDGAGMILPSVMTKNTMFRAPWVKGLLGVFDFKKFIEVNNYSPIITDIYGQDHDVIAEDIRIIFTKSQFKMYKFYDSWDEYKTYFKQYHCQAGRCNTEEDRIKNAKINYQMLQTLTNVTDEEINLLTKKSVERITNICNSVDTMKDILGITPYNTNMTAFQKAVKIYPALLNDTYAKDVIREVKNSLLKKYRSGKLEVNGKYTFLLPDYYAACEYWFGHVDTPKGLLADKEVFCWLFKQYDKLDCLRSPHLYKEHAIRFNVANKVYEERVDKIREWFTTNAVYTSTYDLISKILQFDVDGDKSLVVADPDFVRIAERNMNGVVPLYYNMRKAEPRILNNQSIYEGLNAAFTGGNIGIYSNNISKIWNNDVFINGTDEEKEHATNCVKRLCCQNNFVIDYAKTLYKPEFPETIGEEIKEFTNQKLPAFFEYAKDKEKSQVDDRNDSFVNKLYSRIPNKSINTRGMKLGELKYKDMMKNPDIVCSKEVSDLYDELNKKYRYMVNMKDEYIDNLHYVACSIRNQFAELGYSEEMTADMLMQYLYKNKKRAKQLFWFCYGEYAVENLKNNIKYKEPKVIQCIDCGEWFEVDKNNVKTCRCPKCNIEHNRELRRLQTRRYRENKKCSS
;
A
#
# COMPACT_ATOMS: atom_id res chain seq x y z
N MET A 1 10.64 14.12 -5.46
CA MET A 1 9.61 13.67 -4.48
C MET A 1 8.28 14.24 -4.93
N LEU A 2 7.21 13.45 -4.86
CA LEU A 2 5.88 13.88 -5.34
C LEU A 2 5.29 14.93 -4.39
N ASP A 3 5.41 16.21 -4.74
CA ASP A 3 4.97 17.34 -3.89
C ASP A 3 3.77 18.09 -4.47
N THR A 4 3.48 17.92 -5.77
CA THR A 4 2.36 18.59 -6.43
C THR A 4 1.09 17.77 -6.26
N GLN A 5 0.08 18.36 -5.62
CA GLN A 5 -1.25 17.77 -5.49
C GLN A 5 -2.28 18.52 -6.31
N ILE A 6 -3.30 17.81 -6.75
CA ILE A 6 -4.40 18.29 -7.58
C ILE A 6 -5.69 17.82 -6.94
N ASN A 7 -6.73 18.63 -6.98
CA ASN A 7 -8.04 18.29 -6.43
C ASN A 7 -9.01 17.91 -7.55
N MET A 8 -9.80 16.87 -7.34
CA MET A 8 -10.84 16.42 -8.29
C MET A 8 -12.05 15.86 -7.56
N TYR A 9 -13.19 15.82 -8.27
CA TYR A 9 -14.41 15.24 -7.72
C TYR A 9 -14.32 13.73 -7.61
N SER A 10 -14.82 13.19 -6.48
CA SER A 10 -15.03 11.77 -6.22
C SER A 10 -16.46 11.56 -5.72
N VAL A 11 -17.27 10.92 -6.54
CA VAL A 11 -18.71 10.77 -6.32
C VAL A 11 -19.09 9.28 -6.35
N ASP A 12 -20.21 8.93 -5.74
CA ASP A 12 -20.73 7.57 -5.89
C ASP A 12 -21.86 7.50 -6.92
N THR A 13 -22.26 6.30 -7.30
CA THR A 13 -23.33 6.06 -8.28
C THR A 13 -24.69 6.65 -7.87
N GLY A 14 -24.90 6.95 -6.59
CA GLY A 14 -26.12 7.57 -6.08
C GLY A 14 -26.31 9.02 -6.53
N HIS A 15 -25.19 9.74 -6.79
CA HIS A 15 -25.22 11.12 -7.30
C HIS A 15 -25.78 11.23 -8.73
N PHE A 16 -26.01 10.09 -9.38
CA PHE A 16 -26.58 10.02 -10.73
C PHE A 16 -28.04 9.54 -10.75
N TYR A 17 -28.67 9.38 -9.59
CA TYR A 17 -30.08 8.97 -9.51
C TYR A 17 -31.01 10.05 -10.03
N SER A 18 -32.06 9.62 -10.72
CA SER A 18 -33.24 10.47 -10.93
C SER A 18 -33.94 10.75 -9.59
N ASN A 19 -34.84 11.74 -9.56
CA ASN A 19 -35.56 12.08 -8.32
C ASN A 19 -36.30 10.87 -7.73
N HIS A 20 -36.89 10.04 -8.55
CA HIS A 20 -37.60 8.85 -8.09
C HIS A 20 -36.64 7.76 -7.57
N GLU A 21 -35.53 7.51 -8.26
CA GLU A 21 -34.50 6.58 -7.79
C GLU A 21 -33.91 7.04 -6.45
N LYS A 22 -33.64 8.34 -6.31
CA LYS A 22 -33.15 8.96 -5.06
C LYS A 22 -34.16 8.76 -3.93
N TYR A 23 -35.39 9.03 -4.16
CA TYR A 23 -36.46 8.81 -3.17
C TYR A 23 -36.50 7.35 -2.67
N LEU A 24 -36.45 6.37 -3.59
CA LEU A 24 -36.44 4.95 -3.21
C LEU A 24 -35.17 4.58 -2.44
N HIS A 25 -34.02 5.13 -2.82
CA HIS A 25 -32.77 4.94 -2.11
C HIS A 25 -32.80 5.52 -0.70
N GLU A 26 -33.28 6.75 -0.53
CA GLU A 26 -33.43 7.40 0.77
C GLU A 26 -34.38 6.63 1.70
N MET A 27 -35.49 6.14 1.16
CA MET A 27 -36.42 5.28 1.90
C MET A 27 -35.73 3.98 2.35
N ASN A 28 -34.95 3.35 1.48
CA ASN A 28 -34.18 2.17 1.84
C ASN A 28 -33.18 2.48 2.95
N CYS A 29 -32.41 3.58 2.83
CA CYS A 29 -31.46 4.03 3.85
C CYS A 29 -32.16 4.34 5.20
N LYS A 30 -33.32 4.95 5.17
CA LYS A 30 -34.14 5.20 6.36
C LYS A 30 -34.52 3.90 7.07
N TYR A 31 -35.12 2.95 6.36
CA TYR A 31 -35.52 1.68 6.95
C TYR A 31 -34.35 0.85 7.46
N ARG A 32 -33.19 0.90 6.78
CA ARG A 32 -31.97 0.24 7.23
C ARG A 32 -31.43 0.85 8.54
N ARG A 33 -31.42 2.19 8.65
CA ARG A 33 -31.01 2.88 9.89
C ARG A 33 -31.95 2.54 11.04
N GLU A 34 -33.26 2.58 10.82
CA GLU A 34 -34.27 2.21 11.81
C GLU A 34 -34.10 0.75 12.26
N ARG A 35 -33.90 -0.17 11.33
CA ARG A 35 -33.61 -1.58 11.63
C ARG A 35 -32.34 -1.73 12.48
N ASN A 36 -31.25 -1.07 12.10
CA ASN A 36 -29.98 -1.17 12.82
C ASN A 36 -30.09 -0.58 14.23
N TYR A 37 -30.79 0.54 14.37
CA TYR A 37 -31.03 1.14 15.70
C TYR A 37 -31.77 0.14 16.61
N VAL A 38 -32.86 -0.45 16.13
CA VAL A 38 -33.63 -1.44 16.90
C VAL A 38 -32.80 -2.69 17.19
N ASN A 39 -32.03 -3.17 16.21
CA ASN A 39 -31.18 -4.35 16.38
C ASN A 39 -30.09 -4.13 17.46
N ASN A 40 -29.61 -2.91 17.64
CA ASN A 40 -28.63 -2.58 18.68
C ASN A 40 -29.25 -2.49 20.09
N MET A 41 -30.58 -2.50 20.21
CA MET A 41 -31.26 -2.57 21.52
C MET A 41 -31.37 -4.01 22.05
N LEU A 42 -31.41 -5.01 21.17
CA LEU A 42 -31.59 -6.42 21.57
C LEU A 42 -30.51 -6.92 22.54
N PRO A 43 -29.18 -6.67 22.34
CA PRO A 43 -28.16 -7.14 23.27
C PRO A 43 -28.34 -6.63 24.69
N LYS A 44 -28.84 -5.40 24.87
CA LYS A 44 -29.12 -4.83 26.20
C LYS A 44 -30.26 -5.55 26.89
N LEU A 45 -31.33 -5.85 26.14
CA LEU A 45 -32.46 -6.62 26.64
C LEU A 45 -32.05 -8.08 26.93
N GLU A 46 -31.20 -8.66 26.11
CA GLU A 46 -30.61 -10.00 26.35
C GLU A 46 -29.80 -10.04 27.64
N GLU A 47 -28.96 -9.00 27.92
CA GLU A 47 -28.23 -8.90 29.20
C GLU A 47 -29.19 -8.84 30.39
N GLU A 48 -30.27 -8.08 30.32
CA GLU A 48 -31.29 -8.00 31.36
C GLU A 48 -32.03 -9.34 31.58
N LEU A 49 -32.40 -10.01 30.48
CA LEU A 49 -33.06 -11.31 30.53
C LEU A 49 -32.15 -12.46 31.03
N VAL A 50 -30.85 -12.40 30.75
CA VAL A 50 -29.86 -13.35 31.34
C VAL A 50 -29.84 -13.23 32.87
N THR A 51 -29.98 -12.02 33.43
CA THR A 51 -30.04 -11.85 34.89
C THR A 51 -31.32 -12.47 35.49
N GLN A 52 -32.35 -12.66 34.68
CA GLN A 52 -33.60 -13.32 35.04
C GLN A 52 -33.58 -14.86 34.81
N GLY A 53 -32.44 -15.43 34.35
CA GLY A 53 -32.24 -16.86 34.18
C GLY A 53 -32.49 -17.41 32.80
N TYR A 54 -32.75 -16.60 31.79
CA TYR A 54 -32.96 -17.02 30.39
C TYR A 54 -31.67 -17.29 29.65
N SER A 55 -31.70 -18.22 28.67
CA SER A 55 -30.56 -18.72 27.92
C SER A 55 -30.51 -18.19 26.47
N LYS A 56 -29.39 -18.48 25.76
CA LYS A 56 -29.26 -18.15 24.34
C LYS A 56 -30.29 -18.89 23.44
N ASP A 57 -30.73 -20.07 23.85
CA ASP A 57 -31.71 -20.86 23.09
C ASP A 57 -33.08 -20.20 23.16
N ASP A 58 -33.48 -19.71 24.33
CA ASP A 58 -34.72 -18.93 24.48
C ASP A 58 -34.74 -17.70 23.56
N PHE A 59 -33.63 -16.95 23.49
CA PHE A 59 -33.52 -15.80 22.57
C PHE A 59 -33.63 -16.21 21.10
N SER A 60 -33.12 -17.41 20.74
CA SER A 60 -33.20 -17.92 19.38
C SER A 60 -34.64 -18.18 18.98
N ASP A 61 -35.41 -18.75 19.90
CA ASP A 61 -36.84 -19.03 19.67
C ASP A 61 -37.68 -17.75 19.63
N TRP A 62 -37.48 -16.83 20.56
CA TRP A 62 -38.20 -15.55 20.57
C TRP A 62 -37.82 -14.65 19.37
N LYS A 63 -36.63 -14.76 18.81
CA LYS A 63 -36.32 -14.13 17.52
C LYS A 63 -37.16 -14.64 16.36
N ARG A 64 -37.81 -15.82 16.49
CA ARG A 64 -38.67 -16.39 15.49
C ARG A 64 -40.17 -16.14 15.79
N CYS A 65 -40.54 -15.55 16.93
CA CYS A 65 -41.88 -15.34 17.40
C CYS A 65 -42.81 -14.74 16.32
N THR A 66 -44.06 -15.11 16.39
CA THR A 66 -45.15 -14.51 15.59
C THR A 66 -45.84 -13.39 16.37
N VAL A 67 -46.82 -12.73 15.77
CA VAL A 67 -47.63 -11.72 16.44
C VAL A 67 -48.53 -12.38 17.46
N GLU A 68 -49.01 -13.58 17.18
CA GLU A 68 -49.82 -14.43 18.09
C GLU A 68 -48.99 -14.75 19.36
N ASP A 69 -47.77 -15.29 19.21
CA ASP A 69 -46.87 -15.61 20.30
C ASP A 69 -46.60 -14.39 21.21
N TYR A 70 -46.52 -13.21 20.63
CA TYR A 70 -46.34 -11.96 21.38
C TYR A 70 -47.55 -11.64 22.26
N TYR A 71 -48.80 -11.87 21.76
CA TYR A 71 -49.98 -11.59 22.56
C TYR A 71 -50.23 -12.65 23.64
N GLU A 72 -49.80 -13.88 23.44
CA GLU A 72 -49.92 -14.98 24.39
C GLU A 72 -48.84 -14.92 25.51
N GLN A 73 -47.77 -14.17 25.32
CA GLN A 73 -46.71 -14.04 26.30
C GLN A 73 -47.14 -13.24 27.54
N GLU A 74 -47.02 -13.85 28.73
CA GLU A 74 -47.39 -13.23 30.01
C GLU A 74 -46.24 -12.44 30.69
N ASN A 75 -44.99 -12.85 30.47
CA ASN A 75 -43.83 -12.17 31.06
C ASN A 75 -43.54 -10.86 30.32
N ASP A 76 -43.63 -9.73 31.04
CA ASP A 76 -43.49 -8.39 30.46
C ASP A 76 -42.09 -8.15 29.83
N SER A 77 -41.01 -8.67 30.42
CA SER A 77 -39.63 -8.49 29.92
C SER A 77 -39.42 -9.30 28.64
N VAL A 78 -39.90 -10.54 28.58
CA VAL A 78 -39.89 -11.38 27.39
C VAL A 78 -40.79 -10.76 26.29
N LYS A 79 -41.95 -10.26 26.66
CA LYS A 79 -42.90 -9.59 25.76
C LYS A 79 -42.29 -8.35 25.12
N GLU A 80 -41.55 -7.53 25.89
CA GLU A 80 -40.82 -6.37 25.36
C GLU A 80 -39.74 -6.80 24.37
N TYR A 81 -38.96 -7.86 24.67
CA TYR A 81 -38.00 -8.43 23.76
C TYR A 81 -38.61 -8.93 22.44
N MET A 82 -39.69 -9.69 22.54
CA MET A 82 -40.44 -10.19 21.36
C MET A 82 -41.01 -9.06 20.52
N LYS A 83 -41.52 -7.99 21.12
CA LYS A 83 -41.98 -6.78 20.45
C LYS A 83 -40.87 -6.17 19.61
N TRP A 84 -39.65 -6.03 20.15
CA TRP A 84 -38.51 -5.53 19.40
C TRP A 84 -38.10 -6.47 18.26
N CYS A 85 -38.17 -7.77 18.46
CA CYS A 85 -37.94 -8.76 17.40
C CYS A 85 -38.93 -8.60 16.24
N LEU A 86 -40.20 -8.41 16.52
CA LEU A 86 -41.27 -8.17 15.52
C LEU A 86 -41.05 -6.84 14.77
N ILE A 87 -40.67 -5.78 15.49
CA ILE A 87 -40.31 -4.49 14.88
C ILE A 87 -39.12 -4.65 13.93
N ILE A 88 -38.07 -5.39 14.30
CA ILE A 88 -36.95 -5.67 13.43
C ILE A 88 -37.37 -6.41 12.18
N LYS A 89 -38.19 -7.47 12.30
CA LYS A 89 -38.74 -8.21 11.16
C LYS A 89 -39.47 -7.28 10.19
N HIS A 90 -40.35 -6.43 10.73
CA HIS A 90 -41.12 -5.47 9.92
C HIS A 90 -40.21 -4.47 9.20
N LYS A 91 -39.21 -3.88 9.90
CA LYS A 91 -38.23 -2.94 9.31
C LYS A 91 -37.34 -3.61 8.27
N ARG A 92 -36.94 -4.88 8.49
CA ARG A 92 -36.20 -5.70 7.51
C ARG A 92 -37.02 -5.91 6.24
N LYS A 93 -38.31 -6.31 6.37
CA LYS A 93 -39.19 -6.49 5.24
C LYS A 93 -39.35 -5.19 4.42
N LYS A 94 -39.60 -4.05 5.10
CA LYS A 94 -39.65 -2.73 4.43
C LYS A 94 -38.37 -2.35 3.73
N ALA A 95 -37.22 -2.55 4.37
CA ALA A 95 -35.92 -2.26 3.77
C ALA A 95 -35.66 -3.12 2.52
N ASN A 96 -35.97 -4.43 2.58
CA ASN A 96 -35.83 -5.33 1.45
C ASN A 96 -36.73 -4.94 0.29
N LEU A 97 -37.99 -4.65 0.57
CA LEU A 97 -38.96 -4.24 -0.46
C LEU A 97 -38.56 -2.92 -1.13
N SER A 98 -38.05 -1.94 -0.36
CA SER A 98 -37.59 -0.68 -0.92
C SER A 98 -36.35 -0.87 -1.80
N LYS A 99 -35.42 -1.74 -1.38
CA LYS A 99 -34.25 -2.12 -2.17
C LYS A 99 -34.64 -2.80 -3.47
N GLU A 100 -35.54 -3.76 -3.40
CA GLU A 100 -36.05 -4.50 -4.58
C GLU A 100 -36.70 -3.56 -5.59
N LYS A 101 -37.57 -2.66 -5.13
CA LYS A 101 -38.21 -1.65 -6.00
C LYS A 101 -37.15 -0.77 -6.71
N LEU A 102 -36.09 -0.34 -6.00
CA LEU A 102 -35.01 0.44 -6.61
C LEU A 102 -34.28 -0.38 -7.68
N LEU A 103 -33.88 -1.62 -7.35
CA LEU A 103 -33.13 -2.48 -8.27
C LEU A 103 -33.97 -2.81 -9.52
N ASN A 104 -35.24 -3.13 -9.37
CA ASN A 104 -36.11 -3.38 -10.51
C ASN A 104 -36.30 -2.14 -11.41
N LEU A 105 -36.39 -0.94 -10.82
CA LEU A 105 -36.44 0.30 -11.58
C LEU A 105 -35.14 0.55 -12.37
N LEU A 106 -33.99 0.35 -11.73
CA LEU A 106 -32.69 0.52 -12.37
C LEU A 106 -32.49 -0.49 -13.51
N SER A 107 -32.77 -1.77 -13.26
CA SER A 107 -32.64 -2.84 -14.25
C SER A 107 -33.56 -2.60 -15.46
N ASN A 108 -34.82 -2.25 -15.24
CA ASN A 108 -35.76 -1.94 -16.33
C ASN A 108 -35.28 -0.77 -17.19
N LYS A 109 -34.75 0.29 -16.59
CA LYS A 109 -34.19 1.42 -17.34
C LYS A 109 -32.95 1.01 -18.17
N THR A 110 -32.09 0.17 -17.61
CA THR A 110 -30.94 -0.37 -18.34
C THR A 110 -31.39 -1.16 -19.57
N ILE A 111 -32.34 -2.08 -19.42
CA ILE A 111 -32.89 -2.87 -20.52
C ILE A 111 -33.51 -1.97 -21.59
N GLN A 112 -34.30 -0.95 -21.20
CA GLN A 112 -34.91 -0.01 -22.15
C GLN A 112 -33.84 0.75 -22.96
N LYS A 113 -32.76 1.17 -22.32
CA LYS A 113 -31.64 1.86 -23.02
C LYS A 113 -30.88 0.93 -23.95
N GLU A 114 -30.65 -0.31 -23.56
CA GLU A 114 -30.00 -1.32 -24.40
C GLU A 114 -30.84 -1.60 -25.65
N ASN A 115 -32.14 -1.81 -25.47
CA ASN A 115 -33.06 -2.01 -26.60
C ASN A 115 -33.10 -0.81 -27.55
N LEU A 116 -33.04 0.41 -27.00
CA LEU A 116 -32.96 1.63 -27.80
C LEU A 116 -31.61 1.74 -28.52
N SER A 117 -30.49 1.41 -27.84
CA SER A 117 -29.15 1.39 -28.43
C SER A 117 -29.05 0.43 -29.60
N ASN A 118 -29.53 -0.82 -29.41
CA ASN A 118 -29.58 -1.83 -30.47
C ASN A 118 -30.42 -1.39 -31.67
N LYS A 119 -31.55 -0.73 -31.40
CA LYS A 119 -32.38 -0.18 -32.47
C LYS A 119 -31.73 0.96 -33.23
N ILE A 120 -31.02 1.86 -32.53
CA ILE A 120 -30.26 2.96 -33.16
C ILE A 120 -29.16 2.37 -34.06
N GLU A 121 -28.41 1.38 -33.56
CA GLU A 121 -27.33 0.72 -34.30
C GLU A 121 -27.85 -0.03 -35.55
N TYR A 122 -28.95 -0.79 -35.38
CA TYR A 122 -29.64 -1.43 -36.52
C TYR A 122 -30.08 -0.43 -37.57
N CYS A 123 -30.72 0.68 -37.16
CA CYS A 123 -31.13 1.71 -38.11
C CYS A 123 -29.95 2.39 -38.81
N LYS A 124 -28.85 2.63 -38.09
CA LYS A 124 -27.60 3.20 -38.65
C LYS A 124 -26.96 2.27 -39.65
N SER A 125 -26.84 0.97 -39.34
CA SER A 125 -26.24 -0.02 -40.26
C SER A 125 -27.05 -0.26 -41.54
N HIS A 126 -28.38 -0.02 -41.49
CA HIS A 126 -29.31 -0.17 -42.64
C HIS A 126 -29.67 1.19 -43.30
N ASN A 127 -28.99 2.29 -42.94
CA ASN A 127 -29.29 3.65 -43.42
C ASN A 127 -30.73 4.09 -43.21
N ILE A 128 -31.42 3.63 -42.16
CA ILE A 128 -32.78 3.99 -41.81
C ILE A 128 -32.74 5.24 -40.92
N PRO A 129 -33.41 6.36 -41.28
CA PRO A 129 -33.48 7.54 -40.43
C PRO A 129 -34.13 7.24 -39.08
N TYR A 130 -33.43 7.57 -37.97
CA TYR A 130 -33.95 7.36 -36.64
C TYR A 130 -33.53 8.49 -35.71
N ASN A 131 -34.47 9.22 -35.10
CA ASN A 131 -34.22 10.48 -34.40
C ASN A 131 -34.18 10.34 -32.84
N LYS A 132 -34.55 9.17 -32.30
CA LYS A 132 -34.47 9.01 -30.84
C LYS A 132 -33.03 8.91 -30.36
N LYS A 133 -32.70 9.68 -29.32
CA LYS A 133 -31.40 9.67 -28.68
C LYS A 133 -31.47 9.02 -27.29
N ILE A 134 -30.40 8.42 -26.85
CA ILE A 134 -30.30 7.89 -25.50
C ILE A 134 -30.17 9.07 -24.53
N GLU A 135 -31.04 9.10 -23.53
CA GLU A 135 -30.94 10.10 -22.46
C GLU A 135 -29.81 9.74 -21.51
N LEU A 136 -28.83 10.67 -21.37
CA LEU A 136 -27.70 10.51 -20.48
C LEU A 136 -28.08 10.85 -19.05
N ARG A 137 -27.46 10.14 -18.09
CA ARG A 137 -27.56 10.53 -16.68
C ARG A 137 -26.87 11.87 -16.45
N LYS A 138 -27.32 12.60 -15.44
CA LYS A 138 -26.73 13.89 -15.04
C LYS A 138 -26.15 13.78 -13.63
N LEU A 139 -24.93 14.28 -13.45
CA LEU A 139 -24.36 14.46 -12.12
C LEU A 139 -25.00 15.69 -11.46
N ARG A 140 -25.49 15.53 -10.25
CA ARG A 140 -26.16 16.60 -9.49
C ARG A 140 -25.14 17.50 -8.83
N LYS A 141 -25.00 18.70 -9.32
CA LYS A 141 -24.04 19.71 -8.82
C LYS A 141 -24.40 20.20 -7.41
N ASP A 142 -25.67 20.38 -7.14
CA ASP A 142 -26.24 20.85 -5.87
C ASP A 142 -26.02 19.88 -4.70
N GLU A 143 -25.65 18.63 -4.98
CA GLU A 143 -25.35 17.62 -3.95
C GLU A 143 -23.86 17.49 -3.66
N LEU A 144 -22.98 18.17 -4.43
CA LEU A 144 -21.54 18.12 -4.23
C LEU A 144 -21.08 19.04 -3.10
N ASN A 145 -20.20 18.55 -2.25
CA ASN A 145 -19.62 19.27 -1.12
C ASN A 145 -18.15 18.85 -0.93
N ASP A 146 -17.48 19.38 0.09
CA ASP A 146 -16.08 19.11 0.37
C ASP A 146 -15.75 17.61 0.52
N ASN A 147 -16.71 16.77 0.94
CA ASN A 147 -16.52 15.33 1.06
C ASN A 147 -16.47 14.61 -0.30
N ASN A 148 -16.89 15.27 -1.36
CA ASN A 148 -16.85 14.76 -2.74
C ASN A 148 -15.57 15.18 -3.47
N ILE A 149 -14.58 15.72 -2.77
CA ILE A 149 -13.29 16.13 -3.34
C ILE A 149 -12.20 15.24 -2.79
N ILE A 150 -11.30 14.81 -3.67
CA ILE A 150 -10.08 14.10 -3.32
C ILE A 150 -8.86 14.88 -3.82
N SER A 151 -7.77 14.81 -3.06
CA SER A 151 -6.47 15.33 -3.48
C SER A 151 -5.60 14.17 -3.94
N VAL A 152 -5.07 14.24 -5.14
CA VAL A 152 -4.18 13.24 -5.72
C VAL A 152 -2.86 13.86 -6.13
N PHE A 153 -1.79 13.07 -6.13
CA PHE A 153 -0.53 13.55 -6.66
C PHE A 153 -0.60 13.69 -8.19
N GLU A 154 0.18 14.62 -8.70
CA GLU A 154 0.38 14.86 -10.13
C GLU A 154 0.74 13.56 -10.86
N SER A 155 0.24 13.40 -12.07
CA SER A 155 0.49 12.29 -12.98
C SER A 155 0.83 12.79 -14.38
N SER A 156 1.25 11.90 -15.28
CA SER A 156 1.43 12.29 -16.69
C SER A 156 0.14 12.82 -17.32
N LEU A 157 -1.00 12.19 -17.03
CA LEU A 157 -2.29 12.65 -17.55
C LEU A 157 -2.63 14.07 -17.08
N THR A 158 -2.48 14.34 -15.78
CA THR A 158 -2.82 15.68 -15.24
C THR A 158 -1.90 16.78 -15.79
N ARG A 159 -0.62 16.46 -16.07
CA ARG A 159 0.31 17.38 -16.76
C ARG A 159 -0.04 17.59 -18.21
N ILE A 160 -0.40 16.52 -18.94
CA ILE A 160 -0.81 16.61 -20.34
C ILE A 160 -2.07 17.48 -20.50
N ILE A 161 -3.02 17.35 -19.57
CA ILE A 161 -4.25 18.17 -19.51
C ILE A 161 -3.92 19.62 -19.11
N GLY A 162 -2.79 19.87 -18.44
CA GLY A 162 -2.38 21.22 -18.00
C GLY A 162 -3.00 21.67 -16.67
N ILE A 163 -3.41 20.71 -15.81
CA ILE A 163 -3.98 21.02 -14.50
C ILE A 163 -2.89 21.54 -13.56
N LYS A 164 -3.16 22.66 -12.90
CA LYS A 164 -2.19 23.31 -12.00
C LYS A 164 -2.25 22.74 -10.58
N LYS A 165 -1.17 22.97 -9.85
CA LYS A 165 -1.08 22.64 -8.42
C LYS A 165 -2.25 23.28 -7.65
N ASP A 166 -2.83 22.51 -6.73
CA ASP A 166 -3.93 22.89 -5.83
C ASP A 166 -5.25 23.23 -6.54
N GLU A 167 -5.29 23.16 -7.85
CA GLU A 167 -6.50 23.42 -8.64
C GLU A 167 -7.54 22.32 -8.43
N LEU A 168 -8.81 22.70 -8.27
CA LEU A 168 -9.94 21.79 -8.35
C LEU A 168 -10.37 21.67 -9.81
N THR A 169 -10.11 20.53 -10.40
CA THR A 169 -10.44 20.26 -11.80
C THR A 169 -11.76 19.48 -11.93
N ASP A 170 -12.50 19.78 -12.99
CA ASP A 170 -13.61 18.96 -13.47
C ASP A 170 -13.25 18.13 -14.71
N ALA A 171 -12.01 18.24 -15.22
CA ALA A 171 -11.58 17.46 -16.38
C ALA A 171 -11.64 15.94 -16.13
N LEU A 172 -11.46 15.52 -14.88
CA LEU A 172 -11.50 14.14 -14.42
C LEU A 172 -12.45 14.01 -13.24
N ILE A 173 -13.30 12.97 -13.25
CA ILE A 173 -14.21 12.66 -12.14
C ILE A 173 -14.05 11.17 -11.78
N VAL A 174 -13.84 10.88 -10.48
CA VAL A 174 -13.80 9.51 -9.95
C VAL A 174 -15.20 9.09 -9.51
N VAL A 175 -15.69 7.97 -10.01
CA VAL A 175 -16.99 7.41 -9.64
C VAL A 175 -16.78 6.12 -8.83
N GLN A 176 -17.37 6.07 -7.64
CA GLN A 176 -17.39 4.88 -6.79
C GLN A 176 -18.65 4.05 -7.08
N VAL A 177 -18.45 2.78 -7.39
CA VAL A 177 -19.50 1.88 -7.88
C VAL A 177 -20.16 1.18 -6.71
N TYR A 178 -21.39 1.58 -6.39
CA TYR A 178 -22.24 0.85 -5.43
C TYR A 178 -23.34 0.06 -6.13
N TYR A 179 -23.89 0.57 -7.24
CA TYR A 179 -24.94 -0.08 -8.02
C TYR A 179 -24.48 -0.29 -9.47
N PHE A 180 -24.39 -1.55 -9.88
CA PHE A 180 -23.87 -1.93 -11.19
C PHE A 180 -24.75 -1.49 -12.36
N ASP A 181 -26.09 -1.50 -12.21
CA ASP A 181 -26.97 -1.01 -13.27
C ASP A 181 -26.73 0.46 -13.62
N VAL A 182 -26.54 1.31 -12.59
CA VAL A 182 -26.14 2.71 -12.81
C VAL A 182 -24.75 2.79 -13.45
N PHE A 183 -23.81 2.01 -12.96
CA PHE A 183 -22.45 2.00 -13.51
C PHE A 183 -22.41 1.49 -14.95
N LYS A 184 -23.21 0.49 -15.29
CA LYS A 184 -23.36 0.02 -16.69
C LYS A 184 -23.80 1.16 -17.59
N ASP A 185 -24.83 1.89 -17.18
CA ASP A 185 -25.36 3.06 -17.89
C ASP A 185 -24.26 4.12 -18.10
N LEU A 186 -23.51 4.45 -17.04
CA LEU A 186 -22.42 5.41 -17.12
C LEU A 186 -21.26 4.94 -18.01
N SER A 187 -20.85 3.67 -17.91
CA SER A 187 -19.72 3.13 -18.66
C SER A 187 -20.01 3.01 -20.16
N PHE A 188 -21.27 2.77 -20.55
CA PHE A 188 -21.69 2.63 -21.95
C PHE A 188 -21.90 3.98 -22.63
N TYR A 189 -22.62 4.89 -21.95
CA TYR A 189 -23.14 6.11 -22.57
C TYR A 189 -22.49 7.38 -22.05
N GLY A 190 -21.80 7.29 -20.91
CA GLY A 190 -21.29 8.46 -20.20
C GLY A 190 -22.37 9.19 -19.40
N PHE A 191 -22.08 10.43 -18.99
CA PHE A 191 -23.00 11.28 -18.26
C PHE A 191 -22.75 12.76 -18.57
N MET A 192 -23.68 13.63 -18.15
CA MET A 192 -23.58 15.07 -18.30
C MET A 192 -23.28 15.74 -16.97
N TYR A 193 -22.33 16.68 -16.98
CA TYR A 193 -22.01 17.58 -15.87
C TYR A 193 -21.59 18.95 -16.40
N ASN A 194 -22.16 20.03 -15.87
CA ASN A 194 -21.92 21.42 -16.31
C ASN A 194 -22.05 21.64 -17.83
N GLY A 195 -22.98 20.94 -18.50
CA GLY A 195 -23.18 21.05 -19.95
C GLY A 195 -22.24 20.20 -20.80
N GLU A 196 -21.22 19.60 -20.19
CA GLU A 196 -20.23 18.75 -20.85
C GLU A 196 -20.54 17.27 -20.69
N LYS A 197 -20.16 16.47 -21.69
CA LYS A 197 -20.26 15.01 -21.63
C LYS A 197 -18.99 14.40 -21.11
N TYR A 198 -19.14 13.41 -20.22
CA TYR A 198 -18.07 12.60 -19.68
C TYR A 198 -18.17 11.16 -20.14
N ARG A 199 -17.05 10.56 -20.50
CA ARG A 199 -16.93 9.16 -20.89
C ARG A 199 -16.10 8.37 -19.87
N TYR A 200 -16.36 7.06 -19.81
CA TYR A 200 -15.46 6.18 -19.06
C TYR A 200 -14.04 6.25 -19.64
N PHE A 201 -13.06 6.40 -18.76
CA PHE A 201 -11.66 6.44 -19.15
C PHE A 201 -10.97 5.13 -18.75
N THR A 202 -10.77 4.90 -17.46
CA THR A 202 -10.07 3.70 -17.00
C THR A 202 -10.23 3.47 -15.50
N SER A 203 -9.66 2.34 -15.04
CA SER A 203 -9.50 2.05 -13.61
C SER A 203 -8.15 1.37 -13.39
N SER A 204 -7.33 1.89 -12.47
CA SER A 204 -6.12 1.19 -12.04
C SER A 204 -6.47 -0.11 -11.29
N ALA A 205 -5.52 -1.03 -11.18
CA ALA A 205 -5.72 -2.28 -10.44
C ALA A 205 -6.19 -2.04 -8.98
N GLY A 206 -5.63 -1.02 -8.31
CA GLY A 206 -6.05 -0.62 -6.97
C GLY A 206 -7.45 0.02 -6.95
N GLN A 207 -7.81 0.80 -7.97
CA GLN A 207 -9.13 1.39 -8.11
C GLN A 207 -10.18 0.33 -8.39
N ILE A 208 -9.92 -0.62 -9.29
CA ILE A 208 -10.82 -1.75 -9.58
C ILE A 208 -11.20 -2.48 -8.29
N ARG A 209 -10.23 -2.82 -7.44
CA ARG A 209 -10.48 -3.50 -6.16
C ARG A 209 -11.32 -2.67 -5.19
N LYS A 210 -11.14 -1.35 -5.20
CA LYS A 210 -11.92 -0.39 -4.40
C LYS A 210 -13.24 0.02 -5.08
N LYS A 211 -13.58 -0.60 -6.21
CA LYS A 211 -14.80 -0.30 -7.00
C LYS A 211 -14.84 1.16 -7.48
N LYS A 212 -13.70 1.76 -7.78
CA LYS A 212 -13.57 3.13 -8.30
C LYS A 212 -13.24 3.11 -9.79
N ALA A 213 -13.86 4.01 -10.56
CA ALA A 213 -13.64 4.21 -11.98
C ALA A 213 -13.39 5.69 -12.27
N VAL A 214 -12.51 5.99 -13.23
CA VAL A 214 -12.20 7.35 -13.66
C VAL A 214 -12.94 7.66 -14.94
N PHE A 215 -13.61 8.79 -14.96
CA PHE A 215 -14.26 9.37 -16.14
C PHE A 215 -13.53 10.65 -16.54
N ILE A 216 -13.48 10.89 -17.84
CA ILE A 216 -12.82 12.05 -18.43
C ILE A 216 -13.82 12.83 -19.27
N LYS A 217 -13.72 14.17 -19.25
CA LYS A 217 -14.49 15.05 -20.13
C LYS A 217 -14.19 14.69 -21.58
N GLU A 218 -15.23 14.51 -22.41
CA GLU A 218 -15.07 13.99 -23.79
C GLU A 218 -14.27 14.98 -24.66
N SER A 219 -14.45 16.28 -24.49
CA SER A 219 -13.65 17.30 -25.17
C SER A 219 -12.15 17.18 -24.83
N VAL A 220 -11.82 17.01 -23.56
CA VAL A 220 -10.44 16.84 -23.10
C VAL A 220 -9.83 15.53 -23.64
N TRP A 221 -10.59 14.42 -23.62
CA TRP A 221 -10.12 13.15 -24.18
C TRP A 221 -9.72 13.26 -25.63
N ASN A 222 -10.56 13.89 -26.46
CA ASN A 222 -10.30 14.07 -27.89
C ASN A 222 -8.99 14.84 -28.18
N GLU A 223 -8.56 15.72 -27.26
CA GLU A 223 -7.30 16.44 -27.37
C GLU A 223 -6.09 15.60 -26.97
N VAL A 224 -6.24 14.77 -25.91
CA VAL A 224 -5.10 14.07 -25.31
C VAL A 224 -4.97 12.59 -25.70
N GLU A 225 -5.94 12.00 -26.39
CA GLU A 225 -6.00 10.58 -26.71
C GLU A 225 -4.71 10.07 -27.36
N LYS A 226 -4.23 10.76 -28.40
CA LYS A 226 -3.02 10.33 -29.14
C LYS A 226 -1.77 10.34 -28.26
N THR A 227 -1.65 11.30 -27.35
CA THR A 227 -0.53 11.39 -26.41
C THR A 227 -0.63 10.28 -25.37
N VAL A 228 -1.80 10.07 -24.78
CA VAL A 228 -2.02 9.05 -23.73
C VAL A 228 -1.87 7.63 -24.30
N MET A 229 -2.36 7.39 -25.51
CA MET A 229 -2.31 6.11 -26.21
C MET A 229 -1.00 5.89 -26.99
N CYS A 230 -0.10 6.87 -27.01
CA CYS A 230 1.14 6.83 -27.82
C CYS A 230 0.86 6.35 -29.24
N GLY A 231 -0.08 6.99 -29.91
CA GLY A 231 -0.46 6.72 -31.30
C GLY A 231 -1.29 5.44 -31.55
N LEU A 232 -1.50 4.57 -30.54
CA LEU A 232 -2.41 3.43 -30.70
C LEU A 232 -3.87 3.91 -30.73
N THR A 233 -4.72 3.18 -31.42
CA THR A 233 -6.16 3.35 -31.41
C THR A 233 -6.83 2.04 -31.01
N ILE A 234 -8.05 2.11 -30.49
CA ILE A 234 -8.85 0.91 -30.18
C ILE A 234 -9.05 0.05 -31.44
N ASP A 235 -9.26 0.70 -32.59
CA ASP A 235 -9.41 -0.03 -33.86
C ASP A 235 -8.14 -0.78 -34.24
N LYS A 236 -6.94 -0.18 -34.13
CA LYS A 236 -5.66 -0.88 -34.38
C LYS A 236 -5.48 -2.09 -33.44
N ILE A 237 -5.82 -1.93 -32.16
CA ILE A 237 -5.79 -3.02 -31.17
C ILE A 237 -6.76 -4.15 -31.58
N ASN A 238 -7.99 -3.78 -31.95
CA ASN A 238 -9.02 -4.74 -32.33
C ASN A 238 -8.69 -5.47 -33.64
N LEU A 239 -8.10 -4.79 -34.64
CA LEU A 239 -7.62 -5.39 -35.87
C LEU A 239 -6.54 -6.45 -35.64
N LYS A 240 -5.71 -6.28 -34.60
CA LYS A 240 -4.71 -7.27 -34.20
C LYS A 240 -5.25 -8.34 -33.20
N GLY A 241 -6.59 -8.52 -33.12
CA GLY A 241 -7.25 -9.57 -32.32
C GLY A 241 -7.72 -9.13 -30.93
N GLY A 242 -7.65 -7.85 -30.63
CA GLY A 242 -8.06 -7.33 -29.31
C GLY A 242 -7.03 -7.56 -28.20
N ASN A 243 -7.45 -7.39 -26.95
CA ASN A 243 -6.57 -7.53 -25.80
C ASN A 243 -7.32 -8.14 -24.60
N ASN A 244 -6.58 -8.56 -23.58
CA ASN A 244 -7.18 -8.80 -22.27
C ASN A 244 -7.69 -7.48 -21.71
N VAL A 245 -9.02 -7.38 -21.51
CA VAL A 245 -9.72 -6.13 -21.18
C VAL A 245 -9.17 -5.50 -19.90
N ASN A 246 -9.07 -6.26 -18.81
CA ASN A 246 -8.63 -5.72 -17.53
C ASN A 246 -7.14 -5.37 -17.52
N LYS A 247 -6.31 -6.08 -18.28
CA LYS A 247 -4.92 -5.69 -18.50
C LYS A 247 -4.84 -4.39 -19.29
N HIS A 248 -5.62 -4.26 -20.38
CA HIS A 248 -5.70 -3.02 -21.15
C HIS A 248 -6.07 -1.81 -20.27
N LEU A 249 -7.15 -1.93 -19.49
CA LEU A 249 -7.58 -0.87 -18.57
C LEU A 249 -6.51 -0.53 -17.51
N ALA A 250 -5.84 -1.54 -16.96
CA ALA A 250 -4.75 -1.32 -16.01
C ALA A 250 -3.55 -0.62 -16.65
N TYR A 251 -3.24 -0.90 -17.92
CA TYR A 251 -2.16 -0.24 -18.66
C TYR A 251 -2.52 1.19 -19.04
N MET A 252 -3.77 1.46 -19.44
CA MET A 252 -4.29 2.82 -19.60
C MET A 252 -4.17 3.63 -18.30
N ALA A 253 -4.42 3.01 -17.17
CA ALA A 253 -4.34 3.65 -15.87
C ALA A 253 -2.91 4.07 -15.47
N LEU A 254 -1.87 3.66 -16.19
CA LEU A 254 -0.49 4.13 -15.96
C LEU A 254 -0.38 5.64 -16.10
N ALA A 255 -1.19 6.26 -16.99
CA ALA A 255 -1.26 7.70 -17.16
C ALA A 255 -1.72 8.44 -15.87
N ASN A 256 -2.50 7.76 -14.99
CA ASN A 256 -2.95 8.27 -13.69
C ASN A 256 -1.98 7.95 -12.54
N SER A 257 -0.86 7.27 -12.79
CA SER A 257 0.13 6.98 -11.75
C SER A 257 0.80 8.26 -11.30
N ALA A 258 0.92 8.43 -9.98
CA ALA A 258 1.67 9.54 -9.40
C ALA A 258 3.13 9.48 -9.86
N THR A 259 3.60 10.54 -10.52
CA THR A 259 4.94 10.59 -11.12
C THR A 259 5.50 12.00 -11.12
N ASP A 260 6.80 12.12 -10.84
CA ASP A 260 7.58 13.32 -11.20
C ASP A 260 7.96 13.22 -12.68
N GLN A 261 7.81 14.31 -13.43
CA GLN A 261 8.21 14.34 -14.83
C GLN A 261 9.71 14.12 -14.97
N TRP A 262 10.11 13.23 -15.89
CA TRP A 262 11.50 13.08 -16.26
C TRP A 262 11.80 13.90 -17.52
N LYS A 263 12.23 15.15 -17.31
CA LYS A 263 12.38 16.15 -18.40
C LYS A 263 13.49 15.81 -19.39
N ASP A 264 14.58 15.23 -18.89
CA ASP A 264 15.78 14.89 -19.67
C ASP A 264 15.76 13.45 -20.21
N PHE A 265 14.57 12.82 -20.25
CA PHE A 265 14.39 11.49 -20.80
C PHE A 265 14.49 11.50 -22.31
N ASP A 266 15.38 10.67 -22.84
CA ASP A 266 15.60 10.50 -24.28
C ASP A 266 15.21 9.08 -24.72
N ILE A 267 14.11 8.96 -25.47
CA ILE A 267 13.60 7.67 -25.95
C ILE A 267 14.51 7.04 -27.00
N ASP A 268 15.30 7.84 -27.73
CA ASP A 268 16.23 7.33 -28.74
C ASP A 268 17.46 6.62 -28.12
N ARG A 269 17.69 6.81 -26.82
CA ARG A 269 18.72 6.12 -26.04
C ARG A 269 18.19 4.89 -25.29
N CYS A 270 17.03 4.39 -25.71
CA CYS A 270 16.34 3.25 -25.10
C CYS A 270 16.14 2.13 -26.10
N ILE A 271 16.22 0.89 -25.59
CA ILE A 271 15.92 -0.33 -26.35
C ILE A 271 15.02 -1.24 -25.52
N VAL A 272 14.29 -2.13 -26.16
CA VAL A 272 13.48 -3.18 -25.50
C VAL A 272 13.96 -4.56 -25.96
N VAL A 273 14.37 -5.40 -25.02
CA VAL A 273 14.87 -6.76 -25.29
C VAL A 273 13.96 -7.82 -24.70
N ASP A 274 14.10 -9.08 -25.11
CA ASP A 274 13.40 -10.19 -24.48
C ASP A 274 13.82 -10.35 -23.02
N ASP A 275 12.89 -10.83 -22.19
CA ASP A 275 13.19 -11.09 -20.78
C ASP A 275 14.26 -12.19 -20.64
N PHE A 276 15.09 -12.06 -19.63
CA PHE A 276 16.01 -13.10 -19.21
C PHE A 276 15.27 -14.18 -18.42
N GLU A 277 15.20 -15.38 -18.96
CA GLU A 277 14.51 -16.53 -18.37
C GLU A 277 15.41 -17.75 -18.33
N THR A 278 15.39 -18.49 -17.23
CA THR A 278 16.07 -19.79 -17.09
C THR A 278 15.16 -20.81 -16.42
N ASN A 279 15.49 -22.09 -16.63
CA ASN A 279 14.87 -23.21 -15.95
C ASN A 279 15.71 -23.58 -14.71
N VAL A 280 15.23 -23.19 -13.52
CA VAL A 280 15.93 -23.41 -12.25
C VAL A 280 15.54 -24.77 -11.68
N PRO A 281 16.49 -25.69 -11.43
CA PRO A 281 16.21 -26.97 -10.82
C PRO A 281 15.90 -26.84 -9.33
N GLY A 282 14.98 -27.65 -8.82
CA GLY A 282 14.68 -27.69 -7.39
C GLY A 282 13.47 -28.54 -7.04
N GLU A 283 13.15 -28.54 -5.77
CA GLU A 283 11.96 -29.20 -5.22
C GLU A 283 10.85 -28.18 -5.00
N PHE A 284 9.61 -28.59 -5.27
CA PHE A 284 8.42 -27.77 -5.05
C PHE A 284 7.21 -28.65 -4.74
N ASP A 285 6.23 -28.10 -4.03
CA ASP A 285 4.92 -28.72 -3.84
C ASP A 285 4.01 -28.27 -4.99
N PHE A 286 3.75 -29.19 -5.93
CA PHE A 286 2.81 -28.96 -7.02
C PHE A 286 1.38 -29.17 -6.52
N ILE A 287 0.56 -28.15 -6.74
CA ILE A 287 -0.88 -28.18 -6.44
C ILE A 287 -1.63 -28.24 -7.77
N ASP A 288 -2.33 -29.35 -8.02
CA ASP A 288 -3.19 -29.47 -9.18
C ASP A 288 -4.43 -28.58 -9.01
N GLU A 289 -4.70 -27.74 -10.00
CA GLU A 289 -5.80 -26.80 -9.93
C GLU A 289 -7.19 -27.41 -10.18
N THR A 290 -7.27 -28.69 -10.54
CA THR A 290 -8.54 -29.38 -10.82
C THR A 290 -9.08 -30.10 -9.59
N ASP A 291 -8.23 -30.79 -8.84
CA ASP A 291 -8.62 -31.57 -7.66
C ASP A 291 -7.95 -31.11 -6.35
N TYR A 292 -7.03 -30.13 -6.44
CA TYR A 292 -6.26 -29.59 -5.32
C TYR A 292 -5.41 -30.65 -4.58
N SER A 293 -5.05 -31.74 -5.26
CA SER A 293 -4.02 -32.68 -4.78
C SER A 293 -2.67 -31.98 -4.69
N ILE A 294 -1.87 -32.38 -3.70
CA ILE A 294 -0.53 -31.82 -3.44
C ILE A 294 0.50 -32.92 -3.62
N GLU A 295 1.46 -32.70 -4.49
CA GLU A 295 2.55 -33.65 -4.75
C GLU A 295 3.90 -32.95 -4.66
N ARG A 296 4.82 -33.50 -3.85
CA ARG A 296 6.22 -33.04 -3.83
C ARG A 296 6.91 -33.53 -5.10
N LYS A 297 7.40 -32.58 -5.90
CA LYS A 297 8.10 -32.86 -7.16
C LYS A 297 9.51 -32.30 -7.16
N THR A 298 10.43 -33.05 -7.78
CA THR A 298 11.75 -32.55 -8.16
C THR A 298 11.75 -32.32 -9.65
N GLY A 299 12.15 -31.13 -10.09
CA GLY A 299 12.12 -30.75 -11.50
C GLY A 299 12.72 -29.39 -11.74
N THR A 300 12.43 -28.82 -12.91
CA THR A 300 12.84 -27.45 -13.25
C THR A 300 11.64 -26.53 -13.24
N VAL A 301 11.83 -25.32 -12.72
CA VAL A 301 10.82 -24.28 -12.67
C VAL A 301 11.26 -23.11 -13.55
N PRO A 302 10.47 -22.68 -14.55
CA PRO A 302 10.80 -21.52 -15.37
C PRO A 302 10.70 -20.26 -14.53
N ILE A 303 11.76 -19.45 -14.56
CA ILE A 303 11.85 -18.17 -13.83
C ILE A 303 12.24 -17.08 -14.81
N THR A 304 11.37 -16.10 -14.98
CA THR A 304 11.66 -14.85 -15.71
C THR A 304 12.34 -13.89 -14.75
N HIS A 305 13.67 -13.87 -14.72
CA HIS A 305 14.46 -13.13 -13.74
C HIS A 305 14.30 -11.61 -13.86
N THR A 306 13.97 -11.10 -15.04
CA THR A 306 13.78 -9.67 -15.33
C THR A 306 12.32 -9.26 -15.44
N ASP A 307 11.37 -10.04 -14.89
CA ASP A 307 9.94 -9.73 -15.02
C ASP A 307 9.57 -8.35 -14.46
N GLY A 308 9.46 -7.38 -15.36
CA GLY A 308 9.18 -5.96 -15.06
C GLY A 308 10.39 -5.13 -14.65
N ALA A 309 11.62 -5.63 -14.78
CA ALA A 309 12.85 -4.88 -14.52
C ALA A 309 13.71 -4.74 -15.77
N GLY A 310 14.28 -3.55 -15.94
CA GLY A 310 15.27 -3.22 -16.97
C GLY A 310 16.53 -2.64 -16.32
N MET A 311 17.48 -2.21 -17.15
CA MET A 311 18.75 -1.64 -16.72
C MET A 311 18.86 -0.16 -17.08
N ILE A 312 19.57 0.59 -16.25
CA ILE A 312 19.93 1.98 -16.51
C ILE A 312 21.39 2.21 -16.15
N LEU A 313 22.11 2.94 -17.02
CA LEU A 313 23.52 3.26 -16.76
C LEU A 313 23.69 4.16 -15.52
N PRO A 314 24.77 3.95 -14.74
CA PRO A 314 25.11 4.82 -13.59
C PRO A 314 25.33 6.30 -13.96
N SER A 315 25.73 6.57 -15.22
CA SER A 315 25.91 7.93 -15.74
C SER A 315 24.58 8.69 -15.88
N VAL A 316 23.44 7.99 -16.03
CA VAL A 316 22.11 8.57 -16.10
C VAL A 316 21.48 8.65 -14.72
N MET A 317 21.60 7.59 -13.92
CA MET A 317 21.01 7.52 -12.60
C MET A 317 21.79 6.57 -11.69
N THR A 318 22.04 7.01 -10.45
CA THR A 318 22.79 6.23 -9.46
C THR A 318 21.90 5.45 -8.49
N LYS A 319 20.59 5.49 -8.69
CA LYS A 319 19.58 4.87 -7.82
C LYS A 319 18.57 4.09 -8.60
N ASN A 320 18.15 2.95 -8.09
CA ASN A 320 17.04 2.20 -8.65
C ASN A 320 15.77 3.04 -8.63
N THR A 321 15.04 3.07 -9.74
CA THR A 321 13.90 3.98 -9.91
C THR A 321 12.78 3.31 -10.69
N MET A 322 11.56 3.44 -10.22
CA MET A 322 10.39 3.00 -10.96
C MET A 322 10.06 3.99 -12.08
N PHE A 323 9.90 3.45 -13.27
CA PHE A 323 9.63 4.17 -14.52
C PHE A 323 8.18 4.05 -14.95
N ARG A 324 7.65 5.11 -15.55
CA ARG A 324 6.34 5.16 -16.20
C ARG A 324 6.40 5.96 -17.48
N ALA A 325 5.91 5.37 -18.57
CA ALA A 325 5.62 6.03 -19.83
C ALA A 325 4.36 5.38 -20.45
N PRO A 326 3.78 5.90 -21.52
CA PRO A 326 2.69 5.20 -22.21
C PRO A 326 3.08 3.75 -22.51
N TRP A 327 2.31 2.80 -21.97
CA TRP A 327 2.49 1.35 -22.12
C TRP A 327 3.77 0.75 -21.52
N VAL A 328 4.68 1.55 -20.98
CA VAL A 328 5.93 1.07 -20.36
C VAL A 328 5.90 1.33 -18.85
N LYS A 329 6.09 0.27 -18.06
CA LYS A 329 6.18 0.37 -16.60
C LYS A 329 7.17 -0.66 -16.06
N GLY A 330 7.83 -0.31 -14.96
CA GLY A 330 8.65 -1.26 -14.21
C GLY A 330 9.73 -0.57 -13.41
N LEU A 331 10.68 -1.35 -12.94
CA LEU A 331 11.86 -0.88 -12.24
C LEU A 331 13.02 -0.74 -13.24
N LEU A 332 13.78 0.34 -13.13
CA LEU A 332 15.09 0.48 -13.76
C LEU A 332 16.15 0.29 -12.67
N GLY A 333 16.85 -0.81 -12.74
CA GLY A 333 17.97 -1.13 -11.88
C GLY A 333 19.27 -0.58 -12.44
N VAL A 334 20.10 -0.03 -11.55
CA VAL A 334 21.37 0.55 -11.95
C VAL A 334 22.38 -0.56 -12.24
N PHE A 335 22.86 -0.62 -13.48
CA PHE A 335 23.90 -1.55 -13.88
C PHE A 335 24.69 -0.99 -15.08
N ASP A 336 26.03 -1.09 -15.04
CA ASP A 336 26.89 -0.60 -16.12
C ASP A 336 27.14 -1.68 -17.18
N PHE A 337 26.16 -1.90 -18.04
CA PHE A 337 26.25 -2.88 -19.11
C PHE A 337 27.30 -2.52 -20.16
N LYS A 338 27.68 -1.23 -20.37
CA LYS A 338 28.74 -0.84 -21.29
C LYS A 338 30.11 -1.25 -20.73
N LYS A 339 30.37 -0.97 -19.44
CA LYS A 339 31.56 -1.47 -18.75
C LYS A 339 31.62 -3.00 -18.80
N PHE A 340 30.48 -3.69 -18.63
CA PHE A 340 30.40 -5.15 -18.68
C PHE A 340 30.89 -5.67 -20.04
N ILE A 341 30.44 -5.09 -21.15
CA ILE A 341 30.83 -5.45 -22.52
C ILE A 341 32.35 -5.25 -22.70
N GLU A 342 32.87 -4.10 -22.29
CA GLU A 342 34.31 -3.79 -22.42
C GLU A 342 35.19 -4.74 -21.60
N VAL A 343 34.87 -4.95 -20.32
CA VAL A 343 35.68 -5.79 -19.40
C VAL A 343 35.69 -7.26 -19.81
N ASN A 344 34.56 -7.78 -20.33
CA ASN A 344 34.45 -9.18 -20.74
C ASN A 344 34.72 -9.40 -22.22
N ASN A 345 35.01 -8.33 -22.98
CA ASN A 345 35.26 -8.35 -24.41
C ASN A 345 34.14 -9.05 -25.23
N TYR A 346 32.87 -8.74 -24.84
CA TYR A 346 31.70 -9.22 -25.56
C TYR A 346 31.32 -8.29 -26.72
N SER A 347 30.50 -8.80 -27.64
CA SER A 347 29.90 -7.98 -28.72
C SER A 347 28.94 -6.95 -28.12
N PRO A 348 28.96 -5.68 -28.57
CA PRO A 348 28.00 -4.69 -28.14
C PRO A 348 26.61 -4.84 -28.81
N ILE A 349 26.45 -5.86 -29.65
CA ILE A 349 25.22 -6.10 -30.39
C ILE A 349 24.21 -6.87 -29.54
N ILE A 350 23.00 -6.34 -29.48
CA ILE A 350 21.85 -6.99 -28.84
C ILE A 350 20.63 -6.91 -29.75
N THR A 351 19.85 -7.99 -29.80
CA THR A 351 18.64 -8.06 -30.60
C THR A 351 17.42 -7.59 -29.81
N ASP A 352 16.61 -6.70 -30.37
CA ASP A 352 15.37 -6.22 -29.76
C ASP A 352 14.22 -7.25 -29.85
N ILE A 353 13.09 -6.98 -29.18
CA ILE A 353 11.91 -7.89 -29.20
C ILE A 353 11.23 -8.04 -30.58
N TYR A 354 11.63 -7.26 -31.55
CA TYR A 354 11.13 -7.32 -32.95
C TYR A 354 12.15 -7.96 -33.89
N GLY A 355 13.30 -8.40 -33.37
CA GLY A 355 14.34 -9.08 -34.14
C GLY A 355 15.33 -8.14 -34.85
N GLN A 356 15.40 -6.88 -34.46
CA GLN A 356 16.37 -5.92 -34.97
C GLN A 356 17.61 -5.88 -34.07
N ASP A 357 18.80 -5.92 -34.69
CA ASP A 357 20.07 -5.79 -33.96
C ASP A 357 20.43 -4.33 -33.72
N HIS A 358 20.97 -4.05 -32.54
CA HIS A 358 21.39 -2.73 -32.10
C HIS A 358 22.79 -2.78 -31.47
N ASP A 359 23.66 -1.87 -31.88
CA ASP A 359 24.95 -1.63 -31.20
C ASP A 359 24.76 -0.65 -30.06
N VAL A 360 24.72 -1.17 -28.81
CA VAL A 360 24.43 -0.35 -27.62
C VAL A 360 25.51 0.71 -27.32
N ILE A 361 26.73 0.57 -27.88
CA ILE A 361 27.81 1.55 -27.74
C ILE A 361 27.71 2.61 -28.83
N ALA A 362 27.59 2.20 -30.09
CA ALA A 362 27.50 3.12 -31.23
C ALA A 362 26.24 3.97 -31.20
N GLU A 363 25.09 3.40 -30.80
CA GLU A 363 23.81 4.09 -30.65
C GLU A 363 23.69 4.86 -29.32
N ASP A 364 24.72 4.82 -28.48
CA ASP A 364 24.71 5.39 -27.11
C ASP A 364 23.46 5.00 -26.31
N ILE A 365 23.09 3.72 -26.35
CA ILE A 365 21.97 3.21 -25.53
C ILE A 365 22.31 3.39 -24.05
N ARG A 366 21.35 3.91 -23.29
CA ARG A 366 21.51 4.23 -21.86
C ARG A 366 20.53 3.50 -20.97
N ILE A 367 19.43 3.01 -21.56
CA ILE A 367 18.36 2.27 -20.86
C ILE A 367 18.00 1.04 -21.70
N ILE A 368 18.02 -0.12 -21.05
CA ILE A 368 17.52 -1.38 -21.61
C ILE A 368 16.22 -1.72 -20.88
N PHE A 369 15.10 -1.64 -21.58
CA PHE A 369 13.83 -2.17 -21.12
C PHE A 369 13.70 -3.63 -21.50
N THR A 370 12.84 -4.36 -20.76
CA THR A 370 12.48 -5.74 -21.11
C THR A 370 11.06 -5.81 -21.67
N LYS A 371 10.76 -6.86 -22.38
CA LYS A 371 9.45 -7.16 -22.97
C LYS A 371 8.32 -7.13 -21.94
N SER A 372 8.58 -7.65 -20.74
CA SER A 372 7.64 -7.62 -19.63
C SER A 372 7.32 -6.19 -19.14
N GLN A 373 8.21 -5.21 -19.38
CA GLN A 373 7.95 -3.80 -19.11
C GLN A 373 7.10 -3.12 -20.17
N PHE A 374 7.22 -3.51 -21.45
CA PHE A 374 6.50 -2.93 -22.58
C PHE A 374 5.17 -3.67 -22.82
N LYS A 375 4.12 -3.24 -22.14
CA LYS A 375 2.85 -3.97 -22.02
C LYS A 375 2.02 -4.10 -23.30
N MET A 376 2.19 -3.19 -24.27
CA MET A 376 1.45 -3.16 -25.53
C MET A 376 2.34 -3.45 -26.76
N TYR A 377 3.49 -4.08 -26.58
CA TYR A 377 4.47 -4.34 -27.64
C TYR A 377 3.87 -5.04 -28.88
N LYS A 378 2.90 -5.94 -28.69
CA LYS A 378 2.23 -6.69 -29.78
C LYS A 378 1.47 -5.81 -30.77
N PHE A 379 1.15 -4.56 -30.39
CA PHE A 379 0.33 -3.66 -31.20
C PHE A 379 1.16 -2.65 -31.99
N TYR A 380 2.46 -2.60 -31.77
CA TYR A 380 3.43 -1.88 -32.61
C TYR A 380 4.10 -2.87 -33.57
N ASP A 381 4.59 -2.36 -34.69
CA ASP A 381 5.27 -3.19 -35.70
C ASP A 381 6.79 -3.16 -35.49
N SER A 382 7.33 -2.17 -34.77
CA SER A 382 8.73 -2.06 -34.39
C SER A 382 8.90 -1.15 -33.16
N TRP A 383 10.09 -1.19 -32.54
CA TRP A 383 10.46 -0.25 -31.48
C TRP A 383 10.57 1.19 -32.02
N ASP A 384 11.01 1.35 -33.29
CA ASP A 384 11.09 2.66 -33.96
C ASP A 384 9.72 3.27 -34.20
N GLU A 385 8.68 2.49 -34.46
CA GLU A 385 7.32 2.99 -34.53
C GLU A 385 6.88 3.60 -33.20
N TYR A 386 7.15 2.90 -32.09
CA TYR A 386 6.85 3.43 -30.75
C TYR A 386 7.63 4.72 -30.46
N LYS A 387 8.95 4.75 -30.73
CA LYS A 387 9.79 5.95 -30.56
C LYS A 387 9.26 7.14 -31.39
N THR A 388 8.86 6.86 -32.64
CA THR A 388 8.29 7.87 -33.54
C THR A 388 7.01 8.46 -32.96
N TYR A 389 6.07 7.63 -32.51
CA TYR A 389 4.82 8.11 -31.89
C TYR A 389 5.08 8.81 -30.56
N PHE A 390 6.01 8.32 -29.75
CA PHE A 390 6.38 8.95 -28.50
C PHE A 390 6.81 10.42 -28.69
N LYS A 391 7.64 10.67 -29.71
CA LYS A 391 8.11 12.02 -30.07
C LYS A 391 7.02 12.84 -30.74
N GLN A 392 6.34 12.28 -31.74
CA GLN A 392 5.31 12.95 -32.53
C GLN A 392 4.14 13.46 -31.68
N TYR A 393 3.72 12.68 -30.67
CA TYR A 393 2.59 13.04 -29.82
C TYR A 393 3.03 13.62 -28.47
N HIS A 394 4.28 14.03 -28.32
CA HIS A 394 4.82 14.66 -27.11
C HIS A 394 4.54 13.87 -25.84
N CYS A 395 4.68 12.55 -25.91
CA CYS A 395 4.51 11.67 -24.76
C CYS A 395 5.52 11.98 -23.66
N GLN A 396 5.16 11.69 -22.42
CA GLN A 396 5.98 12.02 -21.25
C GLN A 396 6.45 10.75 -20.53
N ALA A 397 7.71 10.78 -20.12
CA ALA A 397 8.25 9.84 -19.15
C ALA A 397 8.14 10.39 -17.72
N GLY A 398 7.92 9.52 -16.76
CA GLY A 398 7.84 9.87 -15.35
C GLY A 398 8.58 8.87 -14.45
N ARG A 399 9.06 9.40 -13.33
CA ARG A 399 9.66 8.60 -12.24
C ARG A 399 8.69 8.57 -11.07
N CYS A 400 8.54 7.42 -10.43
CA CYS A 400 7.73 7.33 -9.22
C CYS A 400 8.60 7.01 -8.00
N ASN A 401 8.66 5.77 -7.59
CA ASN A 401 9.43 5.40 -6.40
C ASN A 401 10.91 5.26 -6.76
N THR A 402 11.74 6.09 -6.15
CA THR A 402 13.21 6.00 -6.24
C THR A 402 13.77 5.43 -4.93
N GLU A 403 14.87 4.73 -5.01
CA GLU A 403 15.58 4.20 -3.85
C GLU A 403 15.91 5.31 -2.85
N GLU A 404 15.61 5.07 -1.58
CA GLU A 404 15.81 6.04 -0.51
C GLU A 404 17.29 6.03 -0.04
N ASP A 405 17.86 7.23 0.22
CA ASP A 405 19.18 7.34 0.83
C ASP A 405 19.19 6.87 2.29
N ARG A 406 18.08 7.14 3.00
CA ARG A 406 17.96 6.91 4.43
C ARG A 406 16.85 5.90 4.71
N ILE A 407 17.15 4.63 4.57
CA ILE A 407 16.19 3.55 4.79
C ILE A 407 16.07 3.29 6.30
N LYS A 408 14.89 3.60 6.86
CA LYS A 408 14.60 3.33 8.28
C LYS A 408 14.41 1.84 8.55
N ASN A 409 14.60 1.42 9.79
CA ASN A 409 14.25 0.07 10.21
C ASN A 409 12.74 -0.16 10.10
N ALA A 410 12.38 -1.30 9.60
CA ALA A 410 11.01 -1.73 9.40
C ALA A 410 10.45 -2.43 10.65
N LYS A 411 9.17 -2.73 10.59
CA LYS A 411 8.47 -3.59 11.55
C LYS A 411 8.02 -4.84 10.83
N ILE A 412 8.22 -5.98 11.46
CA ILE A 412 7.60 -7.21 11.01
C ILE A 412 6.09 -7.17 11.24
N ASN A 413 5.31 -8.03 10.63
CA ASN A 413 3.87 -8.10 10.81
C ASN A 413 3.41 -9.50 11.25
N TYR A 414 2.14 -9.61 11.68
CA TYR A 414 1.58 -10.87 12.19
C TYR A 414 1.59 -12.00 11.15
N GLN A 415 1.49 -11.72 9.86
CA GLN A 415 1.50 -12.76 8.84
C GLN A 415 2.83 -13.51 8.84
N MET A 416 3.93 -12.79 8.98
CA MET A 416 5.28 -13.36 9.07
C MET A 416 5.53 -14.08 10.39
N LEU A 417 4.89 -13.64 11.49
CA LEU A 417 5.06 -14.26 12.80
C LEU A 417 4.18 -15.52 13.01
N GLN A 418 2.96 -15.53 12.47
CA GLN A 418 2.02 -16.63 12.67
C GLN A 418 2.49 -17.95 12.04
N THR A 419 3.38 -17.88 11.03
CA THR A 419 3.95 -19.05 10.35
C THR A 419 5.13 -19.67 11.11
N LEU A 420 5.64 -18.96 12.13
CA LEU A 420 6.67 -19.45 13.03
C LEU A 420 6.00 -20.23 14.19
N THR A 421 5.60 -21.46 13.93
CA THR A 421 4.84 -22.30 14.88
C THR A 421 5.73 -23.01 15.92
N ASN A 422 7.03 -23.10 15.66
CA ASN A 422 8.02 -23.66 16.59
C ASN A 422 8.87 -22.53 17.19
N VAL A 423 8.35 -21.88 18.26
CA VAL A 423 9.01 -20.77 18.97
C VAL A 423 8.79 -20.94 20.48
N THR A 424 9.88 -20.83 21.25
CA THR A 424 9.81 -20.89 22.72
C THR A 424 9.41 -19.53 23.33
N ASP A 425 8.99 -19.54 24.59
CA ASP A 425 8.64 -18.32 25.32
C ASP A 425 9.84 -17.38 25.50
N GLU A 426 11.04 -17.92 25.68
CA GLU A 426 12.29 -17.17 25.76
C GLU A 426 12.59 -16.48 24.42
N GLU A 427 12.37 -17.15 23.31
CA GLU A 427 12.54 -16.59 21.98
C GLU A 427 11.51 -15.49 21.70
N ILE A 428 10.24 -15.66 22.12
CA ILE A 428 9.24 -14.60 22.05
C ILE A 428 9.69 -13.36 22.83
N ASN A 429 10.26 -13.57 24.03
CA ASN A 429 10.80 -12.48 24.84
C ASN A 429 11.97 -11.76 24.14
N LEU A 430 12.87 -12.49 23.46
CA LEU A 430 13.96 -11.90 22.67
C LEU A 430 13.41 -11.07 21.51
N LEU A 431 12.48 -11.62 20.72
CA LEU A 431 11.89 -10.94 19.57
C LEU A 431 11.06 -9.71 19.94
N THR A 432 10.45 -9.70 21.13
CA THR A 432 9.65 -8.55 21.61
C THR A 432 10.46 -7.49 22.33
N LYS A 433 11.70 -7.80 22.75
CA LYS A 433 12.54 -6.94 23.60
C LYS A 433 12.62 -5.50 23.12
N LYS A 434 12.99 -5.25 21.87
CA LYS A 434 13.09 -3.90 21.29
C LYS A 434 11.77 -3.15 21.36
N SER A 435 10.64 -3.82 21.07
CA SER A 435 9.31 -3.24 21.10
C SER A 435 8.87 -2.91 22.52
N VAL A 436 9.18 -3.79 23.49
CA VAL A 436 8.90 -3.56 24.92
C VAL A 436 9.75 -2.41 25.45
N GLU A 437 11.04 -2.38 25.16
CA GLU A 437 11.93 -1.28 25.56
C GLU A 437 11.44 0.05 25.00
N ARG A 438 11.04 0.10 23.73
CA ARG A 438 10.55 1.32 23.10
C ARG A 438 9.28 1.86 23.75
N ILE A 439 8.31 0.99 24.06
CA ILE A 439 7.05 1.42 24.66
C ILE A 439 7.18 1.76 26.16
N THR A 440 8.10 1.07 26.87
CA THR A 440 8.32 1.30 28.31
C THR A 440 9.15 2.53 28.59
N ASN A 441 10.02 2.93 27.65
CA ASN A 441 10.91 4.09 27.77
C ASN A 441 10.31 5.39 27.23
N ILE A 442 9.04 5.38 26.81
CA ILE A 442 8.33 6.62 26.45
C ILE A 442 8.38 7.57 27.64
N CYS A 443 8.79 8.82 27.41
CA CYS A 443 8.96 9.86 28.43
C CYS A 443 10.15 9.70 29.40
N ASN A 444 11.07 8.76 29.15
CA ASN A 444 12.30 8.70 29.95
C ASN A 444 13.30 9.82 29.57
N SER A 445 13.26 10.27 28.31
CA SER A 445 14.11 11.38 27.84
C SER A 445 13.44 12.14 26.69
N VAL A 446 13.95 13.33 26.38
CA VAL A 446 13.53 14.11 25.19
C VAL A 446 13.75 13.31 23.91
N ASP A 447 14.85 12.58 23.82
CA ASP A 447 15.21 11.82 22.62
C ASP A 447 14.26 10.64 22.38
N THR A 448 13.85 9.92 23.45
CA THR A 448 12.86 8.86 23.30
C THR A 448 11.49 9.41 22.89
N MET A 449 11.12 10.60 23.34
CA MET A 449 9.87 11.25 22.89
C MET A 449 9.96 11.72 21.43
N LYS A 450 11.09 12.30 21.04
CA LYS A 450 11.34 12.66 19.63
C LYS A 450 11.27 11.42 18.72
N ASP A 451 11.93 10.34 19.11
CA ASP A 451 11.89 9.08 18.35
C ASP A 451 10.47 8.52 18.22
N ILE A 452 9.71 8.49 19.30
CA ILE A 452 8.31 8.03 19.30
C ILE A 452 7.42 8.90 18.40
N LEU A 453 7.65 10.20 18.39
CA LEU A 453 6.94 11.14 17.51
C LEU A 453 7.40 11.04 16.05
N GLY A 454 8.41 10.23 15.73
CA GLY A 454 8.97 10.10 14.39
C GLY A 454 9.93 11.23 14.02
N ILE A 455 10.46 11.97 14.99
CA ILE A 455 11.48 13.01 14.79
C ILE A 455 12.85 12.31 14.78
N THR A 456 13.21 11.77 13.65
CA THR A 456 14.43 10.99 13.45
C THR A 456 15.16 11.43 12.19
N PRO A 457 16.47 11.14 12.06
CA PRO A 457 17.23 11.43 10.84
C PRO A 457 16.71 10.75 9.58
N TYR A 458 15.91 9.71 9.73
CA TYR A 458 15.25 8.97 8.64
C TYR A 458 13.98 9.63 8.13
N ASN A 459 13.35 10.51 8.89
CA ASN A 459 12.12 11.18 8.50
C ASN A 459 12.45 12.48 7.75
N THR A 460 12.40 12.44 6.44
CA THR A 460 12.60 13.61 5.56
C THR A 460 11.33 14.45 5.39
N ASN A 461 10.15 13.91 5.76
CA ASN A 461 8.85 14.54 5.60
C ASN A 461 8.18 14.80 6.95
N MET A 462 8.87 15.55 7.84
CA MET A 462 8.32 15.92 9.14
C MET A 462 7.17 16.91 8.97
N THR A 463 6.08 16.68 9.73
CA THR A 463 5.01 17.67 9.89
C THR A 463 5.52 18.93 10.56
N ALA A 464 4.83 20.05 10.39
CA ALA A 464 5.19 21.29 11.06
C ALA A 464 5.33 21.14 12.59
N PHE A 465 4.43 20.38 13.22
CA PHE A 465 4.52 20.08 14.65
C PHE A 465 5.78 19.30 15.02
N GLN A 466 6.15 18.27 14.23
CA GLN A 466 7.41 17.52 14.45
C GLN A 466 8.64 18.41 14.28
N LYS A 467 8.67 19.28 13.25
CA LYS A 467 9.73 20.26 13.05
C LYS A 467 9.85 21.22 14.26
N ALA A 468 8.71 21.73 14.74
CA ALA A 468 8.68 22.61 15.91
C ALA A 468 9.21 21.92 17.17
N VAL A 469 8.80 20.68 17.46
CA VAL A 469 9.31 19.90 18.60
C VAL A 469 10.81 19.57 18.45
N LYS A 470 11.29 19.33 17.24
CA LYS A 470 12.72 19.14 16.95
C LYS A 470 13.52 20.33 17.41
N ILE A 471 13.07 21.53 17.03
CA ILE A 471 13.73 22.81 17.30
C ILE A 471 13.56 23.24 18.76
N TYR A 472 12.35 23.06 19.30
CA TYR A 472 11.92 23.59 20.61
C TYR A 472 11.26 22.49 21.46
N PRO A 473 12.07 21.63 22.14
CA PRO A 473 11.55 20.52 22.93
C PRO A 473 10.61 20.93 24.07
N ALA A 474 10.68 22.20 24.56
CA ALA A 474 9.77 22.73 25.57
C ALA A 474 8.28 22.64 25.14
N LEU A 475 8.01 22.56 23.83
CA LEU A 475 6.67 22.34 23.26
C LEU A 475 6.04 21.02 23.74
N LEU A 476 6.85 20.02 24.16
CA LEU A 476 6.36 18.77 24.75
C LEU A 476 5.62 18.98 26.10
N ASN A 477 5.75 20.16 26.72
CA ASN A 477 4.96 20.54 27.91
C ASN A 477 3.52 20.91 27.59
N ASP A 478 3.22 21.25 26.32
CA ASP A 478 1.87 21.61 25.92
C ASP A 478 0.87 20.44 26.07
N THR A 479 -0.37 20.79 26.37
CA THR A 479 -1.47 19.82 26.49
C THR A 479 -1.71 19.07 25.21
N TYR A 480 -1.64 19.75 24.05
CA TYR A 480 -1.77 19.12 22.75
C TYR A 480 -0.64 18.12 22.48
N ALA A 481 0.62 18.48 22.76
CA ALA A 481 1.75 17.56 22.62
C ALA A 481 1.58 16.30 23.47
N LYS A 482 1.09 16.44 24.69
CA LYS A 482 0.81 15.30 25.59
C LYS A 482 -0.29 14.40 25.06
N ASP A 483 -1.33 14.97 24.45
CA ASP A 483 -2.40 14.20 23.80
C ASP A 483 -1.87 13.46 22.58
N VAL A 484 -1.05 14.10 21.73
CA VAL A 484 -0.37 13.44 20.60
C VAL A 484 0.50 12.26 21.04
N ILE A 485 1.33 12.44 22.09
CA ILE A 485 2.17 11.36 22.64
C ILE A 485 1.30 10.19 23.12
N ARG A 486 0.19 10.48 23.83
CA ARG A 486 -0.74 9.45 24.30
C ARG A 486 -1.36 8.67 23.14
N GLU A 487 -1.78 9.35 22.09
CA GLU A 487 -2.32 8.72 20.88
C GLU A 487 -1.28 7.86 20.19
N VAL A 488 -0.06 8.37 20.00
CA VAL A 488 1.04 7.61 19.40
C VAL A 488 1.37 6.37 20.24
N LYS A 489 1.43 6.51 21.56
CA LYS A 489 1.63 5.37 22.48
C LYS A 489 0.53 4.31 22.32
N ASN A 490 -0.75 4.73 22.30
CA ASN A 490 -1.87 3.79 22.11
C ASN A 490 -1.81 3.11 20.73
N SER A 491 -1.44 3.84 19.68
CA SER A 491 -1.20 3.29 18.35
C SER A 491 -0.05 2.27 18.34
N LEU A 492 1.06 2.55 19.04
CA LEU A 492 2.17 1.60 19.16
C LEU A 492 1.77 0.36 19.94
N LEU A 493 1.08 0.52 21.07
CA LEU A 493 0.56 -0.62 21.85
C LEU A 493 -0.31 -1.53 21.00
N LYS A 494 -1.24 -0.94 20.24
CA LYS A 494 -2.10 -1.66 19.30
C LYS A 494 -1.26 -2.39 18.25
N LYS A 495 -0.31 -1.68 17.61
CA LYS A 495 0.59 -2.26 16.60
C LYS A 495 1.40 -3.44 17.16
N TYR A 496 2.02 -3.29 18.32
CA TYR A 496 2.83 -4.37 18.89
C TYR A 496 1.99 -5.59 19.27
N ARG A 497 0.81 -5.37 19.88
CA ARG A 497 -0.13 -6.46 20.20
C ARG A 497 -0.75 -7.10 18.96
N SER A 498 -0.70 -6.44 17.81
CA SER A 498 -1.09 -6.99 16.51
C SER A 498 0.05 -7.67 15.76
N GLY A 499 1.22 -7.86 16.37
CA GLY A 499 2.38 -8.50 15.74
C GLY A 499 3.25 -7.57 14.88
N LYS A 500 3.05 -6.24 14.93
CA LYS A 500 3.96 -5.29 14.26
C LYS A 500 5.14 -4.95 15.16
N LEU A 501 6.12 -5.86 15.28
CA LEU A 501 7.26 -5.72 16.17
C LEU A 501 8.44 -5.01 15.51
N GLU A 502 9.23 -4.30 16.33
CA GLU A 502 10.50 -3.69 15.90
C GLU A 502 11.51 -4.80 15.56
N VAL A 503 12.16 -4.69 14.40
CA VAL A 503 13.16 -5.66 13.94
C VAL A 503 14.35 -4.94 13.32
N ASN A 504 15.53 -5.56 13.35
CA ASN A 504 16.65 -5.10 12.54
C ASN A 504 16.45 -5.58 11.10
N GLY A 505 15.69 -4.80 10.32
CA GLY A 505 15.32 -5.11 8.95
C GLY A 505 14.95 -3.85 8.19
N LYS A 506 15.07 -3.89 6.88
CA LYS A 506 14.79 -2.74 6.00
C LYS A 506 14.04 -3.21 4.76
N TYR A 507 13.12 -2.36 4.26
CA TYR A 507 12.50 -2.59 2.96
C TYR A 507 13.40 -2.07 1.85
N THR A 508 13.75 -2.94 0.91
CA THR A 508 14.54 -2.56 -0.26
C THR A 508 14.05 -3.26 -1.52
N PHE A 509 14.39 -2.73 -2.71
CA PHE A 509 14.04 -3.33 -3.97
C PHE A 509 14.66 -4.72 -4.14
N LEU A 510 13.92 -5.61 -4.81
CA LEU A 510 14.41 -6.88 -5.31
C LEU A 510 14.93 -6.69 -6.74
N LEU A 511 16.14 -7.14 -6.99
CA LEU A 511 16.76 -7.15 -8.31
C LEU A 511 17.38 -8.50 -8.62
N PRO A 512 17.41 -8.93 -9.89
CA PRO A 512 18.13 -10.13 -10.30
C PRO A 512 19.63 -9.87 -10.33
N ASP A 513 20.40 -10.92 -10.48
CA ASP A 513 21.81 -10.84 -10.88
C ASP A 513 21.90 -10.30 -12.31
N TYR A 514 22.08 -8.99 -12.45
CA TYR A 514 22.20 -8.33 -13.75
C TYR A 514 23.48 -8.68 -14.52
N TYR A 515 24.51 -9.17 -13.81
CA TYR A 515 25.71 -9.68 -14.48
C TYR A 515 25.36 -10.92 -15.32
N ALA A 516 24.59 -11.84 -14.75
CA ALA A 516 24.07 -13.01 -15.46
C ALA A 516 23.16 -12.62 -16.64
N ALA A 517 22.31 -11.61 -16.46
CA ALA A 517 21.46 -11.11 -17.56
C ALA A 517 22.32 -10.56 -18.72
N CYS A 518 23.43 -9.87 -18.44
CA CYS A 518 24.34 -9.41 -19.48
C CYS A 518 25.13 -10.55 -20.15
N GLU A 519 25.53 -11.61 -19.41
CA GLU A 519 26.10 -12.83 -19.99
C GLU A 519 25.13 -13.49 -20.97
N TYR A 520 23.83 -13.52 -20.64
CA TYR A 520 22.79 -14.04 -21.52
C TYR A 520 22.60 -13.16 -22.76
N TRP A 521 22.43 -11.85 -22.61
CA TRP A 521 22.12 -10.95 -23.72
C TRP A 521 23.31 -10.67 -24.64
N PHE A 522 24.51 -10.40 -24.11
CA PHE A 522 25.69 -10.01 -24.89
C PHE A 522 26.66 -11.17 -25.12
N GLY A 523 26.67 -12.12 -24.20
CA GLY A 523 27.53 -13.32 -24.33
C GLY A 523 26.86 -14.51 -25.01
N HIS A 524 25.53 -14.44 -25.23
CA HIS A 524 24.71 -15.55 -25.78
C HIS A 524 24.90 -16.86 -25.00
N VAL A 525 25.02 -16.75 -23.67
CA VAL A 525 25.23 -17.89 -22.77
C VAL A 525 23.89 -18.37 -22.25
N ASP A 526 23.44 -19.55 -22.63
CA ASP A 526 22.16 -20.15 -22.19
C ASP A 526 22.08 -20.43 -20.68
N THR A 527 23.24 -20.68 -20.05
CA THR A 527 23.37 -20.90 -18.61
C THR A 527 24.39 -19.93 -18.02
N PRO A 528 24.01 -18.65 -17.86
CA PRO A 528 24.94 -17.61 -17.39
C PRO A 528 25.45 -17.93 -15.99
N LYS A 529 26.73 -17.67 -15.72
CA LYS A 529 27.33 -17.96 -14.42
C LYS A 529 26.88 -16.96 -13.35
N GLY A 530 26.76 -15.69 -13.70
CA GLY A 530 26.46 -14.60 -12.77
C GLY A 530 27.50 -14.40 -11.65
N LEU A 531 27.12 -13.60 -10.69
CA LEU A 531 27.96 -13.28 -9.52
C LEU A 531 27.51 -14.00 -8.25
N LEU A 532 26.27 -14.53 -8.21
CA LEU A 532 25.65 -15.16 -7.05
C LEU A 532 25.34 -16.64 -7.31
N ALA A 533 25.75 -17.49 -6.38
CA ALA A 533 25.41 -18.92 -6.40
C ALA A 533 24.00 -19.17 -5.82
N ASP A 534 23.52 -20.43 -5.92
CA ASP A 534 22.28 -20.84 -5.27
C ASP A 534 22.27 -20.50 -3.79
N LYS A 535 21.13 -20.02 -3.27
CA LYS A 535 20.95 -19.57 -1.88
C LYS A 535 21.82 -18.41 -1.44
N GLU A 536 22.39 -17.67 -2.36
CA GLU A 536 23.12 -16.44 -2.08
C GLU A 536 22.32 -15.20 -2.48
N VAL A 537 22.51 -14.12 -1.71
CA VAL A 537 22.05 -12.77 -2.04
C VAL A 537 23.18 -11.77 -1.79
N PHE A 538 23.09 -10.61 -2.42
CA PHE A 538 23.97 -9.50 -2.10
C PHE A 538 23.11 -8.31 -1.62
N CYS A 539 23.28 -7.92 -0.36
CA CYS A 539 22.61 -6.76 0.23
C CYS A 539 23.61 -5.93 1.06
N TRP A 540 24.06 -4.83 0.48
CA TRP A 540 25.06 -3.94 1.10
C TRP A 540 24.57 -3.27 2.38
N LEU A 541 23.26 -3.08 2.54
CA LEU A 541 22.66 -2.54 3.77
C LEU A 541 22.99 -3.35 5.02
N PHE A 542 23.28 -4.63 4.85
CA PHE A 542 23.53 -5.59 5.94
C PHE A 542 24.89 -6.30 5.82
N LYS A 543 25.90 -5.59 5.31
CA LYS A 543 27.27 -6.10 5.12
C LYS A 543 27.96 -6.66 6.36
N GLN A 544 27.35 -6.54 7.54
CA GLN A 544 27.87 -7.06 8.81
C GLN A 544 27.26 -8.43 9.17
N TYR A 545 26.29 -8.92 8.40
CA TYR A 545 25.55 -10.14 8.68
C TYR A 545 25.73 -11.15 7.55
N ASP A 546 25.99 -12.40 7.92
CA ASP A 546 26.25 -13.52 7.00
C ASP A 546 24.96 -14.18 6.48
N LYS A 547 23.89 -14.11 7.24
CA LYS A 547 22.57 -14.64 6.85
C LYS A 547 21.50 -13.57 6.99
N LEU A 548 20.60 -13.55 6.05
CA LEU A 548 19.45 -12.65 5.99
C LEU A 548 18.18 -13.47 5.76
N ASP A 549 17.07 -13.05 6.35
CA ASP A 549 15.74 -13.53 5.99
C ASP A 549 15.07 -12.50 5.08
N CYS A 550 14.83 -12.91 3.83
CA CYS A 550 14.11 -12.12 2.85
C CYS A 550 12.62 -12.46 2.93
N LEU A 551 11.79 -11.44 3.08
CA LEU A 551 10.36 -11.53 3.29
C LEU A 551 9.60 -10.63 2.34
N ARG A 552 8.38 -11.02 1.97
CA ARG A 552 7.48 -10.18 1.17
C ARG A 552 6.05 -10.24 1.73
N SER A 553 5.27 -9.21 1.48
CA SER A 553 3.83 -9.19 1.78
C SER A 553 3.02 -9.23 0.48
N PRO A 554 1.94 -10.00 0.41
CA PRO A 554 1.35 -10.83 1.49
C PRO A 554 2.21 -12.05 1.83
N HIS A 555 2.24 -12.44 3.10
CA HIS A 555 2.94 -13.64 3.61
C HIS A 555 1.87 -14.58 4.19
N LEU A 556 1.50 -15.60 3.47
CA LEU A 556 0.35 -16.47 3.78
C LEU A 556 0.77 -17.89 4.13
N TYR A 557 1.74 -18.44 3.42
CA TYR A 557 2.39 -19.72 3.70
C TYR A 557 3.71 -19.49 4.47
N LYS A 558 4.56 -20.48 4.55
CA LYS A 558 5.90 -20.40 5.12
C LYS A 558 6.87 -19.79 4.09
N GLU A 559 6.86 -18.47 3.97
CA GLU A 559 7.55 -17.70 2.91
C GLU A 559 8.72 -16.92 3.50
N HIS A 560 9.54 -17.55 4.36
CA HIS A 560 10.80 -17.02 4.83
C HIS A 560 11.93 -17.55 3.96
N ALA A 561 12.66 -16.66 3.30
CA ALA A 561 13.78 -17.04 2.44
C ALA A 561 15.11 -16.67 3.09
N ILE A 562 15.64 -17.58 3.89
CA ILE A 562 16.94 -17.44 4.54
C ILE A 562 18.03 -17.63 3.50
N ARG A 563 18.92 -16.63 3.34
CA ARG A 563 19.98 -16.61 2.32
C ARG A 563 21.30 -16.14 2.91
N PHE A 564 22.40 -16.65 2.35
CA PHE A 564 23.74 -16.16 2.66
C PHE A 564 23.97 -14.78 2.00
N ASN A 565 24.41 -13.81 2.78
CA ASN A 565 24.70 -12.47 2.29
C ASN A 565 26.18 -12.35 1.90
N VAL A 566 26.47 -12.44 0.64
CA VAL A 566 27.86 -12.35 0.11
C VAL A 566 28.51 -10.97 0.38
N ALA A 567 27.71 -9.94 0.70
CA ALA A 567 28.23 -8.63 1.11
C ALA A 567 28.94 -8.65 2.47
N ASN A 568 28.89 -9.77 3.22
CA ASN A 568 29.59 -9.90 4.50
C ASN A 568 31.10 -9.96 4.31
N LYS A 569 31.84 -9.38 5.26
CA LYS A 569 33.32 -9.31 5.28
C LYS A 569 34.04 -10.67 5.18
N VAL A 570 33.35 -11.75 5.52
CA VAL A 570 33.91 -13.13 5.41
C VAL A 570 34.28 -13.47 3.95
N TYR A 571 33.70 -12.78 2.99
CA TYR A 571 33.91 -12.98 1.56
C TYR A 571 34.72 -11.84 0.92
N GLU A 572 35.65 -11.22 1.63
CA GLU A 572 36.32 -9.94 1.25
C GLU A 572 36.79 -9.87 -0.22
N GLU A 573 37.50 -10.87 -0.74
CA GLU A 573 37.97 -10.87 -2.14
C GLU A 573 36.83 -10.87 -3.16
N ARG A 574 35.74 -11.56 -2.83
CA ARG A 574 34.56 -11.66 -3.69
C ARG A 574 33.67 -10.42 -3.58
N VAL A 575 33.58 -9.83 -2.38
CA VAL A 575 32.78 -8.63 -2.11
C VAL A 575 33.18 -7.47 -2.99
N ASP A 576 34.48 -7.19 -3.10
CA ASP A 576 35.00 -6.07 -3.89
C ASP A 576 34.64 -6.23 -5.37
N LYS A 577 34.81 -7.45 -5.92
CA LYS A 577 34.41 -7.77 -7.30
C LYS A 577 32.92 -7.58 -7.54
N ILE A 578 32.07 -8.07 -6.65
CA ILE A 578 30.62 -7.93 -6.78
C ILE A 578 30.21 -6.46 -6.62
N ARG A 579 30.84 -5.73 -5.69
CA ARG A 579 30.54 -4.33 -5.41
C ARG A 579 30.82 -3.39 -6.59
N GLU A 580 31.71 -3.77 -7.49
CA GLU A 580 31.93 -3.02 -8.73
C GLU A 580 30.68 -2.98 -9.64
N TRP A 581 29.82 -4.00 -9.52
CA TRP A 581 28.62 -4.19 -10.34
C TRP A 581 27.34 -3.86 -9.60
N PHE A 582 27.17 -4.33 -8.36
CA PHE A 582 25.99 -4.13 -7.53
C PHE A 582 26.20 -2.91 -6.61
N THR A 583 25.97 -1.72 -7.16
CA THR A 583 26.32 -0.45 -6.52
C THR A 583 25.25 0.14 -5.64
N THR A 584 24.01 -0.39 -5.68
CA THR A 584 22.84 0.17 -4.98
C THR A 584 22.55 -0.54 -3.65
N ASN A 585 21.49 -0.10 -2.95
CA ASN A 585 21.04 -0.68 -1.69
C ASN A 585 19.98 -1.78 -1.89
N ALA A 586 19.73 -2.24 -3.10
CA ALA A 586 18.82 -3.35 -3.37
C ALA A 586 19.32 -4.67 -2.77
N VAL A 587 18.44 -5.64 -2.65
CA VAL A 587 18.84 -7.03 -2.48
C VAL A 587 18.86 -7.69 -3.86
N TYR A 588 20.04 -8.15 -4.28
CA TYR A 588 20.27 -8.86 -5.53
C TYR A 588 20.14 -10.35 -5.27
N THR A 589 19.42 -11.05 -6.13
CA THR A 589 19.10 -12.47 -6.00
C THR A 589 19.77 -13.30 -7.09
N SER A 590 20.16 -14.52 -6.73
CA SER A 590 20.78 -15.47 -7.67
C SER A 590 19.77 -15.96 -8.72
N THR A 591 20.25 -16.17 -9.94
CA THR A 591 19.50 -16.78 -11.04
C THR A 591 19.43 -18.32 -10.95
N TYR A 592 20.09 -18.91 -9.96
CA TYR A 592 20.04 -20.34 -9.63
C TYR A 592 19.10 -20.67 -8.48
N ASP A 593 18.45 -19.66 -7.89
CA ASP A 593 17.65 -19.81 -6.67
C ASP A 593 16.15 -19.69 -6.94
N LEU A 594 15.37 -20.54 -6.28
CA LEU A 594 13.90 -20.50 -6.28
C LEU A 594 13.29 -19.40 -5.40
N ILE A 595 14.08 -18.44 -4.92
CA ILE A 595 13.63 -17.38 -4.01
C ILE A 595 12.40 -16.62 -4.54
N SER A 596 12.32 -16.37 -5.85
CA SER A 596 11.17 -15.70 -6.46
C SER A 596 9.88 -16.52 -6.33
N LYS A 597 9.97 -17.83 -6.33
CA LYS A 597 8.81 -18.73 -6.14
C LYS A 597 8.45 -18.89 -4.67
N ILE A 598 9.43 -18.85 -3.74
CA ILE A 598 9.17 -18.84 -2.30
C ILE A 598 8.43 -17.56 -1.91
N LEU A 599 8.94 -16.41 -2.31
CA LEU A 599 8.39 -15.11 -1.97
C LEU A 599 7.27 -14.63 -2.91
N GLN A 600 7.08 -15.30 -4.02
CA GLN A 600 6.08 -14.99 -5.07
C GLN A 600 6.19 -13.54 -5.54
N PHE A 601 7.39 -13.05 -5.87
CA PHE A 601 7.64 -11.69 -6.31
C PHE A 601 7.93 -11.56 -7.79
N ASP A 602 7.59 -10.39 -8.32
CA ASP A 602 8.11 -9.83 -9.58
C ASP A 602 9.20 -8.80 -9.24
N VAL A 603 10.07 -8.50 -10.20
CA VAL A 603 11.11 -7.45 -10.02
C VAL A 603 10.66 -6.08 -10.57
N ASP A 604 9.38 -5.88 -10.78
CA ASP A 604 8.76 -4.68 -11.38
C ASP A 604 8.69 -3.46 -10.41
N GLY A 605 9.32 -3.56 -9.27
CA GLY A 605 9.33 -2.58 -8.19
C GLY A 605 8.93 -3.16 -6.84
N ASP A 606 8.80 -4.49 -6.73
CA ASP A 606 8.58 -5.18 -5.46
C ASP A 606 9.75 -4.95 -4.50
N LYS A 607 9.41 -4.85 -3.23
CA LYS A 607 10.38 -4.68 -2.15
C LYS A 607 10.33 -5.86 -1.21
N SER A 608 11.50 -6.39 -0.88
CA SER A 608 11.65 -7.33 0.23
C SER A 608 11.82 -6.58 1.56
N LEU A 609 11.21 -7.09 2.63
CA LEU A 609 11.66 -6.83 3.98
C LEU A 609 12.84 -7.76 4.25
N VAL A 610 14.04 -7.21 4.18
CA VAL A 610 15.28 -7.95 4.51
C VAL A 610 15.54 -7.82 6.00
N VAL A 611 15.54 -8.91 6.73
CA VAL A 611 15.76 -8.99 8.18
C VAL A 611 17.12 -9.58 8.46
N ALA A 612 17.91 -8.88 9.28
CA ALA A 612 19.26 -9.27 9.67
C ALA A 612 19.39 -9.52 11.19
N ASP A 613 18.29 -9.62 11.92
CA ASP A 613 18.30 -9.93 13.36
C ASP A 613 18.67 -11.41 13.55
N PRO A 614 19.80 -11.76 14.17
CA PRO A 614 20.29 -13.15 14.21
C PRO A 614 19.33 -14.11 14.92
N ASP A 615 18.63 -13.64 15.96
CA ASP A 615 17.68 -14.50 16.69
C ASP A 615 16.45 -14.76 15.80
N PHE A 616 15.96 -13.75 15.10
CA PHE A 616 14.86 -13.92 14.18
C PHE A 616 15.22 -14.86 13.03
N VAL A 617 16.39 -14.66 12.39
CA VAL A 617 16.87 -15.49 11.28
C VAL A 617 17.02 -16.95 11.73
N ARG A 618 17.60 -17.21 12.91
CA ARG A 618 17.75 -18.56 13.47
C ARG A 618 16.40 -19.26 13.71
N ILE A 619 15.42 -18.50 14.25
CA ILE A 619 14.07 -19.04 14.50
C ILE A 619 13.37 -19.33 13.16
N ALA A 620 13.46 -18.42 12.20
CA ALA A 620 12.89 -18.60 10.88
C ALA A 620 13.51 -19.81 10.16
N GLU A 621 14.84 -19.94 10.16
CA GLU A 621 15.56 -21.06 9.55
C GLU A 621 15.06 -22.41 10.09
N ARG A 622 14.90 -22.53 11.41
CA ARG A 622 14.35 -23.74 12.05
C ARG A 622 12.93 -24.07 11.60
N ASN A 623 12.07 -23.03 11.50
CA ASN A 623 10.68 -23.20 11.09
C ASN A 623 10.51 -23.49 9.58
N MET A 624 11.51 -23.19 8.77
CA MET A 624 11.51 -23.40 7.32
C MET A 624 12.19 -24.69 6.90
N ASN A 625 12.68 -25.49 7.83
CA ASN A 625 13.31 -26.76 7.50
C ASN A 625 12.33 -27.68 6.74
N GLY A 626 12.74 -28.19 5.58
CA GLY A 626 11.93 -29.05 4.69
C GLY A 626 10.79 -28.33 3.93
N VAL A 627 10.69 -27.01 4.05
CA VAL A 627 9.72 -26.21 3.29
C VAL A 627 10.24 -25.92 1.89
N VAL A 628 9.38 -26.12 0.89
CA VAL A 628 9.64 -25.83 -0.52
C VAL A 628 8.59 -24.85 -1.05
N PRO A 629 8.87 -24.15 -2.18
CA PRO A 629 7.89 -23.27 -2.78
C PRO A 629 6.65 -24.02 -3.26
N LEU A 630 5.52 -23.31 -3.29
CA LEU A 630 4.28 -23.79 -3.93
C LEU A 630 4.34 -23.49 -5.42
N TYR A 631 3.91 -24.46 -6.23
CA TYR A 631 3.81 -24.30 -7.68
C TYR A 631 2.46 -24.81 -8.17
N TYR A 632 1.80 -24.06 -9.01
CA TYR A 632 0.51 -24.38 -9.65
C TYR A 632 0.38 -23.63 -10.96
N ASN A 633 -0.44 -24.16 -11.88
CA ASN A 633 -0.67 -23.54 -13.16
C ASN A 633 -1.75 -22.46 -13.07
N MET A 634 -1.52 -21.34 -13.74
CA MET A 634 -2.48 -20.25 -13.84
C MET A 634 -2.83 -20.00 -15.30
N ARG A 635 -4.11 -20.20 -15.64
CA ARG A 635 -4.59 -19.95 -17.00
C ARG A 635 -4.59 -18.47 -17.33
N LYS A 636 -4.39 -18.13 -18.58
CA LYS A 636 -4.48 -16.76 -19.10
C LYS A 636 -5.84 -16.60 -19.79
N ALA A 637 -6.51 -15.46 -19.54
CA ALA A 637 -7.73 -15.16 -20.30
C ALA A 637 -7.40 -14.81 -21.75
N GLU A 638 -8.23 -15.30 -22.66
CA GLU A 638 -8.11 -15.01 -24.08
C GLU A 638 -8.31 -13.52 -24.38
N PRO A 639 -7.62 -12.97 -25.39
CA PRO A 639 -7.85 -11.63 -25.89
C PRO A 639 -9.31 -11.46 -26.35
N ARG A 640 -9.87 -10.29 -26.16
CA ARG A 640 -11.22 -9.92 -26.58
C ARG A 640 -11.20 -8.58 -27.30
N ILE A 641 -12.12 -8.43 -28.25
CA ILE A 641 -12.38 -7.14 -28.90
C ILE A 641 -12.78 -6.11 -27.85
N LEU A 642 -12.09 -4.97 -27.86
CA LEU A 642 -12.36 -3.87 -26.93
C LEU A 642 -13.57 -3.07 -27.40
N ASN A 643 -14.64 -3.13 -26.65
CA ASN A 643 -15.87 -2.35 -26.82
C ASN A 643 -16.54 -2.13 -25.46
N ASN A 644 -17.60 -1.33 -25.43
CA ASN A 644 -18.29 -1.01 -24.17
C ASN A 644 -18.78 -2.25 -23.41
N GLN A 645 -19.24 -3.27 -24.14
CA GLN A 645 -19.74 -4.52 -23.54
C GLN A 645 -18.60 -5.31 -22.89
N SER A 646 -17.51 -5.56 -23.61
CA SER A 646 -16.36 -6.30 -23.07
C SER A 646 -15.69 -5.56 -21.91
N ILE A 647 -15.60 -4.23 -21.98
CA ILE A 647 -15.08 -3.38 -20.90
C ILE A 647 -15.96 -3.52 -19.66
N TYR A 648 -17.28 -3.41 -19.78
CA TYR A 648 -18.20 -3.57 -18.65
C TYR A 648 -18.11 -4.96 -18.03
N GLU A 649 -18.10 -6.02 -18.83
CA GLU A 649 -17.97 -7.40 -18.36
C GLU A 649 -16.65 -7.62 -17.62
N GLY A 650 -15.55 -7.11 -18.14
CA GLY A 650 -14.25 -7.15 -17.48
C GLY A 650 -14.25 -6.43 -16.13
N LEU A 651 -14.85 -5.23 -16.08
CA LEU A 651 -15.00 -4.47 -14.83
C LEU A 651 -15.93 -5.17 -13.84
N ASN A 652 -17.03 -5.72 -14.30
CA ASN A 652 -17.96 -6.46 -13.45
C ASN A 652 -17.27 -7.69 -12.84
N ALA A 653 -16.53 -8.45 -13.63
CA ALA A 653 -15.72 -9.57 -13.14
C ALA A 653 -14.69 -9.12 -12.09
N ALA A 654 -14.01 -8.00 -12.33
CA ALA A 654 -13.05 -7.44 -11.37
C ALA A 654 -13.71 -6.98 -10.06
N PHE A 655 -14.91 -6.40 -10.13
CA PHE A 655 -15.64 -5.90 -8.97
C PHE A 655 -16.31 -7.00 -8.16
N THR A 656 -16.71 -8.09 -8.80
CA THR A 656 -17.45 -9.20 -8.19
C THR A 656 -16.59 -10.44 -7.92
N GLY A 657 -15.37 -10.49 -8.46
CA GLY A 657 -14.52 -11.68 -8.59
C GLY A 657 -14.09 -12.36 -7.29
N GLY A 658 -14.36 -11.79 -6.13
CA GLY A 658 -14.12 -12.41 -4.84
C GLY A 658 -13.43 -11.49 -3.84
N ASN A 659 -13.49 -11.91 -2.58
CA ASN A 659 -12.91 -11.18 -1.46
C ASN A 659 -11.63 -11.89 -0.98
N ILE A 660 -10.47 -11.39 -1.41
CA ILE A 660 -9.13 -11.84 -0.98
C ILE A 660 -9.05 -11.95 0.56
N GLY A 661 -9.72 -11.02 1.27
CA GLY A 661 -9.73 -10.99 2.73
C GLY A 661 -10.34 -12.23 3.38
N ILE A 662 -11.25 -12.93 2.72
CA ILE A 662 -11.84 -14.18 3.24
C ILE A 662 -10.76 -15.26 3.31
N TYR A 663 -10.02 -15.47 2.22
CA TYR A 663 -8.97 -16.49 2.14
C TYR A 663 -7.82 -16.20 3.12
N SER A 664 -7.33 -14.96 3.16
CA SER A 664 -6.28 -14.58 4.10
C SER A 664 -6.72 -14.67 5.56
N ASN A 665 -8.00 -14.42 5.87
CA ASN A 665 -8.55 -14.62 7.21
C ASN A 665 -8.63 -16.10 7.58
N ASN A 666 -9.07 -16.94 6.65
CA ASN A 666 -9.12 -18.39 6.85
C ASN A 666 -7.73 -18.99 7.07
N ILE A 667 -6.74 -18.57 6.29
CA ILE A 667 -5.34 -18.95 6.51
C ILE A 667 -4.87 -18.52 7.92
N SER A 668 -5.22 -17.31 8.37
CA SER A 668 -4.88 -16.86 9.72
C SER A 668 -5.61 -17.64 10.80
N LYS A 669 -6.85 -18.10 10.57
CA LYS A 669 -7.55 -19.00 11.50
C LYS A 669 -6.79 -20.31 11.65
N ILE A 670 -6.36 -20.91 10.54
CA ILE A 670 -5.62 -22.17 10.54
C ILE A 670 -4.30 -22.02 11.29
N TRP A 671 -3.44 -21.04 10.93
CA TRP A 671 -2.15 -20.84 11.60
C TRP A 671 -2.25 -20.57 13.11
N ASN A 672 -3.41 -20.07 13.58
CA ASN A 672 -3.64 -19.78 15.00
C ASN A 672 -4.57 -20.83 15.68
N ASN A 673 -4.80 -21.97 15.03
CA ASN A 673 -5.54 -23.07 15.59
C ASN A 673 -4.70 -23.83 16.62
N ASP A 674 -5.34 -24.40 17.64
CA ASP A 674 -4.69 -25.19 18.70
C ASP A 674 -3.95 -26.42 18.16
N VAL A 675 -4.24 -26.89 16.95
CA VAL A 675 -3.52 -27.96 16.28
C VAL A 675 -2.02 -27.68 16.18
N PHE A 676 -1.63 -26.42 15.92
CA PHE A 676 -0.20 -26.05 15.87
C PHE A 676 0.47 -25.93 17.24
N ILE A 677 -0.31 -25.93 18.32
CA ILE A 677 0.18 -25.90 19.71
C ILE A 677 0.29 -27.32 20.29
N ASN A 678 -0.78 -28.08 20.17
CA ASN A 678 -0.95 -29.35 20.88
C ASN A 678 -1.18 -30.57 19.96
N GLY A 679 -1.36 -30.38 18.64
CA GLY A 679 -1.66 -31.44 17.69
C GLY A 679 -0.47 -32.34 17.37
N THR A 680 -0.75 -33.53 16.85
CA THR A 680 0.24 -34.45 16.28
C THR A 680 0.89 -33.91 15.02
N ASP A 681 1.97 -34.51 14.55
CA ASP A 681 2.64 -34.08 13.33
C ASP A 681 1.74 -34.30 12.09
N GLU A 682 0.94 -35.37 12.06
CA GLU A 682 -0.04 -35.66 11.01
C GLU A 682 -1.14 -34.56 10.98
N GLU A 683 -1.68 -34.17 12.14
CA GLU A 683 -2.68 -33.09 12.21
C GLU A 683 -2.12 -31.75 11.77
N LYS A 684 -0.87 -31.42 12.13
CA LYS A 684 -0.17 -30.21 11.68
C LYS A 684 0.08 -30.23 10.19
N GLU A 685 0.43 -31.37 9.61
CA GLU A 685 0.62 -31.51 8.17
C GLU A 685 -0.71 -31.36 7.44
N HIS A 686 -1.79 -31.98 7.92
CA HIS A 686 -3.13 -31.83 7.35
C HIS A 686 -3.57 -30.36 7.35
N ALA A 687 -3.44 -29.64 8.47
CA ALA A 687 -3.72 -28.22 8.57
C ALA A 687 -2.84 -27.39 7.62
N THR A 688 -1.55 -27.75 7.50
CA THR A 688 -0.61 -27.08 6.56
C THR A 688 -1.02 -27.29 5.11
N ASN A 689 -1.52 -28.47 4.74
CA ASN A 689 -2.01 -28.75 3.39
C ASN A 689 -3.29 -27.94 3.08
N CYS A 690 -4.18 -27.74 4.06
CA CYS A 690 -5.29 -26.80 3.92
C CYS A 690 -4.82 -25.35 3.67
N VAL A 691 -3.73 -24.89 4.34
CA VAL A 691 -3.13 -23.58 4.07
C VAL A 691 -2.57 -23.51 2.66
N LYS A 692 -1.82 -24.50 2.17
CA LYS A 692 -1.27 -24.54 0.80
C LYS A 692 -2.38 -24.39 -0.25
N ARG A 693 -3.49 -25.12 -0.11
CA ARG A 693 -4.67 -25.06 -0.98
C ARG A 693 -5.34 -23.67 -0.95
N LEU A 694 -5.49 -23.09 0.25
CA LEU A 694 -6.03 -21.72 0.39
C LEU A 694 -5.09 -20.66 -0.19
N CYS A 695 -3.77 -20.83 -0.15
CA CYS A 695 -2.81 -19.92 -0.80
C CYS A 695 -2.95 -19.97 -2.32
N CYS A 696 -3.05 -21.19 -2.90
CA CYS A 696 -3.31 -21.38 -4.31
C CYS A 696 -4.62 -20.67 -4.73
N GLN A 697 -5.71 -20.93 -4.02
CA GLN A 697 -7.01 -20.30 -4.30
C GLN A 697 -6.99 -18.78 -4.11
N ASN A 698 -6.28 -18.29 -3.09
CA ASN A 698 -6.12 -16.84 -2.87
C ASN A 698 -5.46 -16.16 -4.08
N ASN A 699 -4.46 -16.79 -4.71
CA ASN A 699 -3.80 -16.26 -5.89
C ASN A 699 -4.70 -16.29 -7.12
N PHE A 700 -5.52 -17.34 -7.31
CA PHE A 700 -6.56 -17.33 -8.34
C PHE A 700 -7.54 -16.15 -8.15
N VAL A 701 -7.94 -15.84 -6.91
CA VAL A 701 -8.82 -14.69 -6.63
C VAL A 701 -8.10 -13.35 -6.83
N ILE A 702 -6.82 -13.25 -6.49
CA ILE A 702 -6.01 -12.03 -6.74
C ILE A 702 -5.94 -11.73 -8.23
N ASP A 703 -5.70 -12.74 -9.04
CA ASP A 703 -5.53 -12.57 -10.48
C ASP A 703 -6.81 -12.78 -11.31
N TYR A 704 -7.94 -13.11 -10.66
CA TYR A 704 -9.21 -13.34 -11.35
C TYR A 704 -9.61 -12.23 -12.30
N ALA A 705 -9.38 -10.98 -11.93
CA ALA A 705 -9.64 -9.84 -12.81
C ALA A 705 -8.88 -9.91 -14.14
N LYS A 706 -7.69 -10.53 -14.16
CA LYS A 706 -6.84 -10.66 -15.34
C LYS A 706 -7.01 -11.99 -16.05
N THR A 707 -7.32 -13.06 -15.32
CA THR A 707 -7.35 -14.45 -15.82
C THR A 707 -8.75 -14.93 -16.14
N LEU A 708 -9.76 -14.38 -15.47
CA LEU A 708 -11.14 -14.89 -15.45
C LEU A 708 -11.21 -16.37 -15.07
N TYR A 709 -10.19 -16.87 -14.37
CA TYR A 709 -10.04 -18.25 -13.96
C TYR A 709 -9.98 -18.34 -12.43
N LYS A 710 -10.94 -19.06 -11.87
CA LYS A 710 -11.05 -19.33 -10.44
C LYS A 710 -11.73 -20.69 -10.26
N PRO A 711 -10.95 -21.79 -10.24
CA PRO A 711 -11.51 -23.11 -9.98
C PRO A 711 -12.07 -23.18 -8.55
N GLU A 712 -13.13 -23.93 -8.36
CA GLU A 712 -13.74 -24.16 -7.06
C GLU A 712 -13.14 -25.38 -6.39
N PHE A 713 -13.11 -25.39 -5.06
CA PHE A 713 -12.69 -26.59 -4.33
C PHE A 713 -13.67 -27.74 -4.56
N PRO A 714 -13.20 -28.99 -4.75
CA PRO A 714 -14.02 -30.17 -4.56
C PRO A 714 -14.68 -30.15 -3.17
N GLU A 715 -15.86 -30.75 -3.06
CA GLU A 715 -16.65 -30.75 -1.80
C GLU A 715 -15.86 -31.31 -0.62
N THR A 716 -15.13 -32.42 -0.81
CA THR A 716 -14.27 -33.03 0.19
C THR A 716 -13.19 -32.06 0.70
N ILE A 717 -12.47 -31.37 -0.19
CA ILE A 717 -11.47 -30.38 0.17
C ILE A 717 -12.11 -29.16 0.87
N GLY A 718 -13.30 -28.78 0.43
CA GLY A 718 -14.07 -27.72 1.08
C GLY A 718 -14.46 -28.07 2.53
N GLU A 719 -14.78 -29.34 2.81
CA GLU A 719 -15.08 -29.82 4.16
C GLU A 719 -13.83 -29.87 5.04
N GLU A 720 -12.71 -30.42 4.55
CA GLU A 720 -11.44 -30.42 5.26
C GLU A 720 -11.03 -28.99 5.70
N ILE A 721 -11.16 -28.00 4.80
CA ILE A 721 -10.87 -26.61 5.12
C ILE A 721 -11.85 -26.05 6.17
N LYS A 722 -13.12 -26.45 6.14
CA LYS A 722 -14.12 -26.01 7.12
C LYS A 722 -13.84 -26.51 8.53
N GLU A 723 -13.21 -27.66 8.71
CA GLU A 723 -12.80 -28.16 10.03
C GLU A 723 -12.00 -27.12 10.82
N PHE A 724 -11.09 -26.41 10.14
CA PHE A 724 -10.24 -25.39 10.75
C PHE A 724 -10.81 -23.96 10.64
N THR A 725 -11.79 -23.71 9.76
CA THR A 725 -12.24 -22.35 9.46
C THR A 725 -13.63 -22.02 10.00
N ASN A 726 -14.35 -22.97 10.60
CA ASN A 726 -15.64 -22.71 11.26
C ASN A 726 -15.50 -21.91 12.57
N GLN A 727 -14.31 -21.84 13.15
CA GLN A 727 -14.01 -21.01 14.32
C GLN A 727 -14.11 -19.51 13.99
N LYS A 728 -14.18 -18.65 15.03
CA LYS A 728 -14.13 -17.21 14.88
C LYS A 728 -12.74 -16.77 14.40
N LEU A 729 -12.54 -15.47 14.30
CA LEU A 729 -11.24 -14.91 13.90
C LEU A 729 -10.23 -15.02 15.06
N PRO A 730 -8.91 -15.07 14.79
CA PRO A 730 -7.90 -15.08 15.84
C PRO A 730 -8.03 -13.90 16.81
N ALA A 731 -7.79 -14.11 18.09
CA ALA A 731 -7.98 -13.10 19.15
C ALA A 731 -7.22 -11.81 18.89
N PHE A 732 -6.00 -11.87 18.34
CA PHE A 732 -5.20 -10.66 18.04
C PHE A 732 -5.80 -9.79 16.93
N PHE A 733 -6.85 -10.23 16.18
CA PHE A 733 -7.57 -9.39 15.23
C PHE A 733 -8.36 -8.26 15.92
N GLU A 734 -8.58 -8.34 17.23
CA GLU A 734 -8.99 -7.19 18.04
C GLU A 734 -8.07 -5.97 17.81
N TYR A 735 -6.76 -6.23 17.65
CA TYR A 735 -5.75 -5.18 17.42
C TYR A 735 -5.33 -5.04 15.94
N ALA A 736 -5.29 -6.14 15.19
CA ALA A 736 -4.79 -6.13 13.82
C ALA A 736 -5.82 -5.61 12.81
N LYS A 737 -7.12 -5.82 13.08
CA LYS A 737 -8.22 -5.52 12.14
C LYS A 737 -9.43 -4.85 12.81
N ASP A 738 -9.27 -4.30 14.01
CA ASP A 738 -10.33 -3.61 14.78
C ASP A 738 -11.61 -4.44 14.92
N LYS A 739 -11.45 -5.74 15.21
CA LYS A 739 -12.60 -6.62 15.42
C LYS A 739 -13.12 -6.54 16.83
N GLU A 740 -14.45 -6.61 16.98
CA GLU A 740 -15.08 -6.67 18.29
C GLU A 740 -14.79 -8.03 18.95
N LYS A 741 -14.77 -8.07 20.29
CA LYS A 741 -14.55 -9.31 21.06
C LYS A 741 -15.51 -10.44 20.70
N SER A 742 -16.74 -10.12 20.34
CA SER A 742 -17.74 -11.11 19.88
C SER A 742 -17.38 -11.81 18.56
N GLN A 743 -16.49 -11.21 17.75
CA GLN A 743 -16.07 -11.70 16.43
C GLN A 743 -14.77 -12.51 16.47
N VAL A 744 -14.08 -12.55 17.60
CA VAL A 744 -12.81 -13.24 17.76
C VAL A 744 -12.95 -14.37 18.77
N ASP A 745 -12.07 -15.38 18.70
CA ASP A 745 -11.96 -16.45 19.67
C ASP A 745 -11.25 -15.98 20.96
N ASP A 746 -11.29 -16.81 21.98
CA ASP A 746 -10.46 -16.61 23.16
C ASP A 746 -8.98 -16.74 22.81
N ARG A 747 -8.11 -16.12 23.63
CA ARG A 747 -6.65 -16.18 23.39
C ARG A 747 -6.11 -17.54 23.73
N ASN A 748 -5.48 -18.17 22.74
CA ASN A 748 -4.68 -19.37 22.93
C ASN A 748 -3.17 -19.06 22.99
N ASP A 749 -2.36 -20.09 23.09
CA ASP A 749 -0.90 -19.98 23.20
C ASP A 749 -0.15 -19.86 21.86
N SER A 750 -0.85 -19.49 20.77
CA SER A 750 -0.17 -19.17 19.51
C SER A 750 0.71 -17.92 19.65
N PHE A 751 1.78 -17.85 18.87
CA PHE A 751 2.79 -16.79 18.98
C PHE A 751 2.18 -15.39 19.04
N VAL A 752 1.33 -15.03 18.06
CA VAL A 752 0.79 -13.67 17.98
C VAL A 752 -0.18 -13.37 19.13
N ASN A 753 -0.95 -14.35 19.58
CA ASN A 753 -1.85 -14.20 20.74
C ASN A 753 -1.09 -13.94 22.05
N LYS A 754 0.08 -14.57 22.25
CA LYS A 754 0.96 -14.35 23.42
C LYS A 754 1.48 -12.91 23.51
N LEU A 755 1.53 -12.16 22.41
CA LEU A 755 2.01 -10.77 22.44
C LEU A 755 1.15 -9.85 23.31
N TYR A 756 -0.11 -10.18 23.52
CA TYR A 756 -0.98 -9.39 24.42
C TYR A 756 -0.41 -9.28 25.83
N SER A 757 0.05 -10.40 26.38
CA SER A 757 0.64 -10.44 27.74
C SER A 757 2.09 -9.96 27.78
N ARG A 758 2.84 -10.06 26.68
CA ARG A 758 4.25 -9.64 26.59
C ARG A 758 4.44 -8.13 26.41
N ILE A 759 3.45 -7.42 25.83
CA ILE A 759 3.55 -5.99 25.55
C ILE A 759 2.81 -5.21 26.65
N PRO A 760 3.55 -4.55 27.57
CA PRO A 760 2.96 -3.87 28.72
C PRO A 760 2.26 -2.57 28.34
N ASN A 761 1.17 -2.25 29.03
CA ASN A 761 0.48 -0.97 28.93
C ASN A 761 0.82 -0.08 30.11
N LYS A 762 1.98 0.59 30.07
CA LYS A 762 2.38 1.54 31.11
C LYS A 762 1.71 2.91 30.92
N SER A 763 1.36 3.58 32.01
CA SER A 763 0.90 4.97 31.98
C SER A 763 2.05 5.91 31.61
N ILE A 764 1.72 6.99 30.90
CA ILE A 764 2.68 8.04 30.54
C ILE A 764 2.82 9.02 31.71
N ASN A 765 4.05 9.23 32.18
CA ASN A 765 4.36 10.24 33.19
C ASN A 765 5.42 11.21 32.67
N THR A 766 5.03 12.45 32.39
CA THR A 766 5.92 13.52 31.91
C THR A 766 6.45 14.42 33.02
N ARG A 767 6.06 14.20 34.27
CA ARG A 767 6.36 15.16 35.39
C ARG A 767 7.84 15.21 35.76
N GLY A 768 8.62 14.19 35.50
CA GLY A 768 10.05 14.11 35.79
C GLY A 768 10.98 14.73 34.74
N MET A 769 10.46 15.21 33.63
CA MET A 769 11.28 15.69 32.50
C MET A 769 11.60 17.19 32.64
N LYS A 770 12.86 17.54 32.56
CA LYS A 770 13.33 18.93 32.51
C LYS A 770 13.24 19.48 31.07
N LEU A 771 12.05 19.86 30.62
CA LEU A 771 11.79 20.32 29.24
C LEU A 771 11.99 21.84 29.08
N GLY A 772 12.14 22.60 30.18
CA GLY A 772 12.13 24.06 30.18
C GLY A 772 10.70 24.63 30.12
N GLU A 773 10.59 25.95 30.17
CA GLU A 773 9.32 26.65 30.07
C GLU A 773 8.89 26.83 28.62
N LEU A 774 7.61 26.60 28.33
CA LEU A 774 7.04 26.84 27.01
C LEU A 774 6.65 28.32 26.88
N LYS A 775 7.39 29.05 26.08
CA LYS A 775 7.12 30.45 25.70
C LYS A 775 6.53 30.48 24.30
N TYR A 776 5.21 30.46 24.19
CA TYR A 776 4.55 30.40 22.87
C TYR A 776 4.87 31.61 21.97
N LYS A 777 5.22 32.77 22.57
CA LYS A 777 5.62 33.97 21.85
C LYS A 777 6.88 33.75 20.98
N ASP A 778 7.72 32.77 21.33
CA ASP A 778 8.89 32.42 20.52
C ASP A 778 8.50 31.82 19.15
N MET A 779 7.24 31.37 18.99
CA MET A 779 6.66 30.84 17.74
C MET A 779 5.90 31.90 16.93
N MET A 780 5.95 33.16 17.32
CA MET A 780 5.24 34.28 16.68
C MET A 780 6.21 35.26 16.03
N LYS A 781 5.82 35.88 14.92
CA LYS A 781 6.54 36.98 14.29
C LYS A 781 6.26 38.28 15.04
N ASN A 782 4.99 38.49 15.40
CA ASN A 782 4.55 39.63 16.21
C ASN A 782 3.99 39.12 17.56
N PRO A 783 4.83 39.10 18.63
CA PRO A 783 4.42 38.58 19.93
C PRO A 783 3.38 39.42 20.66
N ASP A 784 3.11 40.66 20.21
CA ASP A 784 2.17 41.60 20.86
C ASP A 784 0.82 41.71 20.11
N ILE A 785 0.63 40.94 19.00
CA ILE A 785 -0.62 40.91 18.28
C ILE A 785 -1.77 40.40 19.17
N VAL A 786 -2.92 40.99 18.99
CA VAL A 786 -4.16 40.56 19.65
C VAL A 786 -5.04 39.87 18.61
N CYS A 787 -5.51 38.66 18.93
CA CYS A 787 -6.42 37.94 18.04
C CYS A 787 -7.76 38.68 17.94
N SER A 788 -8.20 38.98 16.71
CA SER A 788 -9.53 39.52 16.49
C SER A 788 -10.61 38.51 16.86
N LYS A 789 -11.81 39.01 17.22
CA LYS A 789 -12.94 38.16 17.53
C LYS A 789 -13.37 37.35 16.30
N GLU A 790 -13.35 37.95 15.12
CA GLU A 790 -13.71 37.30 13.84
C GLU A 790 -12.82 36.11 13.54
N VAL A 791 -11.50 36.23 13.72
CA VAL A 791 -10.53 35.15 13.51
C VAL A 791 -10.76 34.00 14.51
N SER A 792 -11.02 34.33 15.80
CA SER A 792 -11.26 33.30 16.81
C SER A 792 -12.59 32.58 16.63
N ASP A 793 -13.65 33.30 16.26
CA ASP A 793 -14.98 32.74 16.03
C ASP A 793 -14.95 31.84 14.77
N LEU A 794 -14.33 32.28 13.67
CA LEU A 794 -14.13 31.47 12.47
C LEU A 794 -13.29 30.21 12.76
N TYR A 795 -12.23 30.32 13.57
CA TYR A 795 -11.43 29.14 13.95
C TYR A 795 -12.28 28.11 14.71
N ASP A 796 -13.08 28.54 15.67
CA ASP A 796 -13.90 27.63 16.47
C ASP A 796 -15.00 26.98 15.60
N GLU A 797 -15.53 27.67 14.60
CA GLU A 797 -16.47 27.13 13.60
C GLU A 797 -15.77 26.08 12.72
N LEU A 798 -14.65 26.43 12.10
CA LEU A 798 -13.90 25.55 11.20
C LEU A 798 -13.35 24.34 11.97
N ASN A 799 -12.88 24.51 13.18
CA ASN A 799 -12.45 23.41 14.02
C ASN A 799 -13.61 22.45 14.36
N LYS A 800 -14.82 22.96 14.60
CA LYS A 800 -16.01 22.13 14.78
C LYS A 800 -16.37 21.37 13.51
N LYS A 801 -16.27 22.02 12.33
CA LYS A 801 -16.57 21.42 11.01
C LYS A 801 -15.52 20.38 10.60
N TYR A 802 -14.23 20.66 10.72
CA TYR A 802 -13.15 19.88 10.12
C TYR A 802 -12.33 19.03 11.10
N ARG A 803 -12.43 19.27 12.42
CA ARG A 803 -11.63 18.50 13.41
C ARG A 803 -11.80 17.00 13.26
N TYR A 804 -12.99 16.56 12.87
CA TYR A 804 -13.29 15.16 12.69
C TYR A 804 -12.47 14.57 11.53
N MET A 805 -12.42 15.28 10.40
CA MET A 805 -11.64 14.88 9.23
C MET A 805 -10.14 14.89 9.50
N VAL A 806 -9.64 15.93 10.19
CA VAL A 806 -8.21 16.06 10.55
C VAL A 806 -7.79 15.05 11.63
N ASN A 807 -8.72 14.61 12.48
CA ASN A 807 -8.47 13.62 13.53
C ASN A 807 -8.64 12.17 13.05
N MET A 808 -9.34 11.93 11.96
CA MET A 808 -9.45 10.59 11.40
C MET A 808 -8.08 10.15 10.86
N LYS A 809 -7.49 9.17 11.51
CA LYS A 809 -6.27 8.47 11.09
C LYS A 809 -6.54 7.47 9.94
N ASP A 810 -7.62 7.66 9.22
CA ASP A 810 -7.97 6.78 8.11
C ASP A 810 -7.06 7.10 6.93
N GLU A 811 -6.33 6.11 6.46
CA GLU A 811 -5.54 6.14 5.21
C GLU A 811 -6.41 6.51 3.97
N TYR A 812 -7.72 6.73 4.18
CA TYR A 812 -8.74 6.96 3.17
C TYR A 812 -9.22 8.42 3.08
N ILE A 813 -8.66 9.35 3.87
CA ILE A 813 -9.03 10.78 3.72
C ILE A 813 -8.13 11.39 2.65
N ASP A 814 -8.57 11.22 1.42
CA ASP A 814 -7.86 11.71 0.23
C ASP A 814 -8.04 13.23 -0.01
N ASN A 815 -8.63 13.99 0.93
CA ASN A 815 -8.94 15.43 0.74
C ASN A 815 -8.32 16.39 1.76
N LEU A 816 -7.44 15.91 2.63
CA LEU A 816 -6.83 16.77 3.67
C LEU A 816 -6.11 17.99 3.09
N HIS A 817 -5.44 17.84 1.96
CA HIS A 817 -4.75 18.96 1.30
C HIS A 817 -5.74 20.04 0.85
N TYR A 818 -6.83 19.65 0.19
CA TYR A 818 -7.91 20.56 -0.21
C TYR A 818 -8.52 21.28 1.00
N VAL A 819 -8.79 20.54 2.07
CA VAL A 819 -9.35 21.11 3.32
C VAL A 819 -8.42 22.18 3.89
N ALA A 820 -7.09 21.95 3.91
CA ALA A 820 -6.13 22.94 4.39
C ALA A 820 -6.16 24.21 3.52
N CYS A 821 -6.20 24.07 2.20
CA CYS A 821 -6.31 25.22 1.26
C CYS A 821 -7.63 25.97 1.46
N SER A 822 -8.75 25.25 1.57
CA SER A 822 -10.07 25.84 1.80
C SER A 822 -10.13 26.62 3.11
N ILE A 823 -9.54 26.11 4.19
CA ILE A 823 -9.48 26.81 5.49
C ILE A 823 -8.67 28.09 5.36
N ARG A 824 -7.48 28.05 4.76
CA ARG A 824 -6.65 29.25 4.57
C ARG A 824 -7.36 30.32 3.74
N ASN A 825 -8.04 29.92 2.67
CA ASN A 825 -8.83 30.84 1.85
C ASN A 825 -9.93 31.55 2.63
N GLN A 826 -10.68 30.83 3.50
CA GLN A 826 -11.72 31.42 4.34
C GLN A 826 -11.15 32.44 5.34
N PHE A 827 -9.95 32.21 5.90
CA PHE A 827 -9.28 33.22 6.73
C PHE A 827 -8.78 34.42 5.89
N ALA A 828 -8.31 34.18 4.65
CA ALA A 828 -7.87 35.26 3.77
C ALA A 828 -9.02 36.21 3.40
N GLU A 829 -10.27 35.74 3.33
CA GLU A 829 -11.47 36.55 3.11
C GLU A 829 -11.72 37.58 4.21
N LEU A 830 -11.15 37.38 5.42
CA LEU A 830 -11.17 38.37 6.49
C LEU A 830 -10.18 39.52 6.29
N GLY A 831 -9.37 39.50 5.21
CA GLY A 831 -8.42 40.54 4.85
C GLY A 831 -7.09 40.52 5.61
N TYR A 832 -6.79 39.44 6.37
CA TYR A 832 -5.51 39.27 7.06
C TYR A 832 -4.56 38.45 6.22
N SER A 833 -3.24 38.74 6.30
CA SER A 833 -2.23 37.86 5.73
C SER A 833 -2.16 36.53 6.49
N GLU A 834 -1.68 35.47 5.85
CA GLU A 834 -1.51 34.16 6.50
C GLU A 834 -0.58 34.24 7.71
N GLU A 835 0.49 35.03 7.65
CA GLU A 835 1.40 35.26 8.79
C GLU A 835 0.66 35.93 9.99
N MET A 836 -0.13 36.99 9.72
CA MET A 836 -0.92 37.63 10.78
C MET A 836 -1.95 36.67 11.38
N THR A 837 -2.63 35.92 10.53
CA THR A 837 -3.60 34.89 10.96
C THR A 837 -2.91 33.82 11.82
N ALA A 838 -1.72 33.35 11.44
CA ALA A 838 -0.94 32.39 12.22
C ALA A 838 -0.60 32.95 13.61
N ASP A 839 -0.15 34.20 13.72
CA ASP A 839 0.19 34.83 14.99
C ASP A 839 -1.06 35.06 15.87
N MET A 840 -2.18 35.53 15.30
CA MET A 840 -3.45 35.70 16.01
C MET A 840 -3.95 34.35 16.57
N LEU A 841 -3.92 33.28 15.75
CA LEU A 841 -4.33 31.94 16.17
C LEU A 841 -3.37 31.35 17.22
N MET A 842 -2.07 31.61 17.11
CA MET A 842 -1.08 31.20 18.10
C MET A 842 -1.40 31.87 19.45
N GLN A 843 -1.61 33.16 19.45
CA GLN A 843 -1.99 33.91 20.66
C GLN A 843 -3.32 33.38 21.25
N TYR A 844 -4.34 33.21 20.41
CA TYR A 844 -5.66 32.72 20.87
C TYR A 844 -5.60 31.34 21.50
N LEU A 845 -4.87 30.39 20.86
CA LEU A 845 -4.82 28.99 21.27
C LEU A 845 -3.90 28.75 22.48
N TYR A 846 -2.76 29.43 22.57
CA TYR A 846 -1.76 29.17 23.59
C TYR A 846 -1.93 30.03 24.83
N LYS A 847 -2.31 31.31 24.68
CA LYS A 847 -2.65 32.17 25.80
C LYS A 847 -3.82 31.62 26.63
N ASN A 848 -4.85 31.12 25.93
CA ASN A 848 -6.05 30.55 26.56
C ASN A 848 -5.90 29.05 26.87
N LYS A 849 -4.72 28.43 26.66
CA LYS A 849 -4.43 27.00 26.88
C LYS A 849 -5.45 26.06 26.24
N LYS A 850 -6.03 26.45 25.11
CA LYS A 850 -6.99 25.61 24.36
C LYS A 850 -6.33 24.31 23.90
N ARG A 851 -7.10 23.21 23.90
CA ARG A 851 -6.61 21.88 23.43
C ARG A 851 -6.69 21.69 21.92
N ALA A 852 -7.65 22.35 21.29
CA ALA A 852 -7.96 22.19 19.86
C ALA A 852 -6.93 22.87 18.94
N LYS A 853 -5.66 22.44 19.00
CA LYS A 853 -4.54 23.02 18.24
C LYS A 853 -4.22 22.26 16.95
N GLN A 854 -4.88 21.13 16.72
CA GLN A 854 -4.53 20.27 15.57
C GLN A 854 -4.76 20.98 14.23
N LEU A 855 -5.89 21.68 14.09
CA LEU A 855 -6.19 22.42 12.86
C LEU A 855 -5.17 23.54 12.61
N PHE A 856 -4.72 24.23 13.65
CA PHE A 856 -3.65 25.22 13.55
C PHE A 856 -2.35 24.62 13.04
N TRP A 857 -1.87 23.54 13.67
CA TRP A 857 -0.64 22.87 13.25
C TRP A 857 -0.72 22.31 11.84
N PHE A 858 -1.91 21.92 11.41
CA PHE A 858 -2.16 21.42 10.07
C PHE A 858 -2.13 22.53 9.01
N CYS A 859 -2.75 23.69 9.26
CA CYS A 859 -2.90 24.77 8.27
C CYS A 859 -1.78 25.83 8.34
N TYR A 860 -1.34 26.18 9.54
CA TYR A 860 -0.45 27.32 9.80
C TYR A 860 0.85 26.95 10.53
N GLY A 861 1.06 25.69 10.82
CA GLY A 861 2.21 25.24 11.62
C GLY A 861 3.57 25.58 11.01
N GLU A 862 3.69 25.68 9.70
CA GLU A 862 4.95 26.06 9.02
C GLU A 862 5.35 27.51 9.36
N TYR A 863 4.40 28.44 9.51
CA TYR A 863 4.69 29.82 9.97
C TYR A 863 5.25 29.81 11.39
N ALA A 864 4.68 29.01 12.29
CA ALA A 864 5.21 28.86 13.64
C ALA A 864 6.64 28.27 13.65
N VAL A 865 6.95 27.33 12.76
CA VAL A 865 8.28 26.75 12.61
C VAL A 865 9.29 27.79 12.12
N GLU A 866 8.92 28.58 11.13
CA GLU A 866 9.79 29.62 10.57
C GLU A 866 10.08 30.73 11.59
N ASN A 867 9.04 31.23 12.27
CA ASN A 867 9.20 32.21 13.35
C ASN A 867 10.11 31.66 14.47
N LEU A 868 9.92 30.40 14.85
CA LEU A 868 10.72 29.76 15.89
C LEU A 868 12.20 29.68 15.47
N LYS A 869 12.51 29.28 14.22
CA LYS A 869 13.88 29.25 13.70
C LYS A 869 14.54 30.60 13.80
N ASN A 870 13.83 31.65 13.42
CA ASN A 870 14.35 33.02 13.42
C ASN A 870 14.57 33.54 14.86
N ASN A 871 13.58 33.36 15.75
CA ASN A 871 13.58 33.92 17.10
C ASN A 871 14.65 33.25 17.99
N ILE A 872 14.88 31.95 17.87
CA ILE A 872 15.93 31.25 18.64
C ILE A 872 17.24 31.07 17.88
N LYS A 873 17.36 31.65 16.66
CA LYS A 873 18.56 31.52 15.79
C LYS A 873 18.98 30.07 15.56
N TYR A 874 18.01 29.19 15.28
CA TYR A 874 18.24 27.76 15.14
C TYR A 874 19.18 27.44 13.95
N LYS A 875 20.17 26.60 14.20
CA LYS A 875 21.05 26.07 13.16
C LYS A 875 20.71 24.60 12.92
N GLU A 876 20.31 24.28 11.69
CA GLU A 876 19.98 22.91 11.29
C GLU A 876 21.20 22.01 11.45
N PRO A 877 21.13 20.89 12.20
CA PRO A 877 22.22 19.93 12.31
C PRO A 877 22.51 19.25 10.96
N LYS A 878 23.75 18.85 10.75
CA LYS A 878 24.11 18.00 9.61
C LYS A 878 23.76 16.55 9.93
N VAL A 879 23.20 15.83 8.99
CA VAL A 879 22.92 14.40 9.11
C VAL A 879 23.97 13.62 8.34
N ILE A 880 24.65 12.70 9.03
CA ILE A 880 25.71 11.85 8.44
C ILE A 880 25.47 10.38 8.77
N GLN A 881 26.08 9.51 7.97
CA GLN A 881 26.02 8.06 8.18
C GLN A 881 27.25 7.60 9.00
N CYS A 882 27.01 6.75 10.00
CA CYS A 882 28.05 6.15 10.80
C CYS A 882 28.87 5.16 9.96
N ILE A 883 30.21 5.29 9.97
CA ILE A 883 31.11 4.42 9.19
C ILE A 883 31.09 2.97 9.69
N ASP A 884 30.82 2.74 10.99
CA ASP A 884 30.87 1.40 11.60
C ASP A 884 29.52 0.67 11.44
N CYS A 885 28.42 1.26 11.90
CA CYS A 885 27.10 0.59 11.90
C CYS A 885 26.16 0.99 10.76
N GLY A 886 26.51 1.99 9.95
CA GLY A 886 25.68 2.45 8.84
C GLY A 886 24.43 3.25 9.25
N GLU A 887 24.19 3.48 10.55
CA GLU A 887 23.04 4.25 11.02
C GLU A 887 23.23 5.76 10.78
N TRP A 888 22.13 6.46 10.43
CA TRP A 888 22.16 7.90 10.24
C TRP A 888 21.95 8.63 11.57
N PHE A 889 22.71 9.68 11.81
CA PHE A 889 22.62 10.48 13.04
C PHE A 889 22.93 11.95 12.79
N GLU A 890 22.47 12.81 13.70
CA GLU A 890 22.66 14.25 13.63
C GLU A 890 23.97 14.67 14.32
N VAL A 891 24.68 15.60 13.71
CA VAL A 891 25.88 16.24 14.27
C VAL A 891 25.76 17.76 14.16
N ASP A 892 26.41 18.49 15.05
CA ASP A 892 26.49 19.94 14.93
C ASP A 892 27.11 20.33 13.56
N LYS A 893 26.52 21.36 12.94
CA LYS A 893 26.91 21.84 11.60
C LYS A 893 28.41 22.12 11.47
N ASN A 894 29.03 22.56 12.56
CA ASN A 894 30.48 22.91 12.62
C ASN A 894 31.37 21.72 12.93
N ASN A 895 30.79 20.54 13.24
CA ASN A 895 31.58 19.34 13.55
C ASN A 895 31.93 18.57 12.27
N VAL A 896 33.13 18.79 11.77
CA VAL A 896 33.66 18.18 10.54
C VAL A 896 34.37 16.84 10.80
N LYS A 897 34.74 16.53 12.05
CA LYS A 897 35.55 15.36 12.40
C LYS A 897 34.77 14.12 12.83
N THR A 898 33.51 14.26 13.17
CA THR A 898 32.70 13.12 13.64
C THR A 898 32.25 12.28 12.45
N CYS A 899 32.65 10.99 12.45
CA CYS A 899 32.26 9.98 11.46
C CYS A 899 31.55 8.78 12.08
N ARG A 900 31.46 8.70 13.41
CA ARG A 900 30.83 7.62 14.19
C ARG A 900 29.66 8.13 15.02
N CYS A 901 28.58 7.36 15.05
CA CYS A 901 27.48 7.67 15.96
C CYS A 901 27.94 7.55 17.43
N PRO A 902 27.20 8.16 18.39
CA PRO A 902 27.62 8.16 19.80
C PRO A 902 27.89 6.75 20.36
N LYS A 903 27.08 5.76 19.98
CA LYS A 903 27.22 4.37 20.41
C LYS A 903 28.54 3.77 19.89
N CYS A 904 28.75 3.79 18.58
CA CYS A 904 29.98 3.24 17.97
C CYS A 904 31.23 3.99 18.40
N ASN A 905 31.15 5.29 18.63
CA ASN A 905 32.27 6.07 19.15
C ASN A 905 32.67 5.62 20.57
N ILE A 906 31.70 5.31 21.44
CA ILE A 906 31.98 4.75 22.78
C ILE A 906 32.66 3.39 22.67
N GLU A 907 32.18 2.51 21.82
CA GLU A 907 32.74 1.17 21.59
C GLU A 907 34.18 1.27 21.01
N HIS A 908 34.40 2.09 20.01
CA HIS A 908 35.68 2.35 19.39
C HIS A 908 36.69 2.89 20.42
N ASN A 909 36.32 3.85 21.24
CA ASN A 909 37.17 4.40 22.30
C ASN A 909 37.48 3.36 23.39
N ARG A 910 36.55 2.45 23.71
CA ARG A 910 36.83 1.33 24.63
C ARG A 910 37.84 0.37 24.04
N GLU A 911 37.76 0.07 22.76
CA GLU A 911 38.68 -0.81 22.05
C GLU A 911 40.08 -0.19 21.95
N LEU A 912 40.19 1.10 21.60
CA LEU A 912 41.44 1.83 21.61
C LEU A 912 42.12 1.79 23.00
N ARG A 913 41.35 1.99 24.08
CA ARG A 913 41.89 1.90 25.44
C ARG A 913 42.40 0.49 25.77
N ARG A 914 41.66 -0.56 25.32
CA ARG A 914 42.14 -1.96 25.51
C ARG A 914 43.43 -2.22 24.75
N LEU A 915 43.52 -1.76 23.49
CA LEU A 915 44.74 -1.90 22.68
C LEU A 915 45.91 -1.13 23.27
N GLN A 916 45.72 0.11 23.75
CA GLN A 916 46.75 0.89 24.45
C GLN A 916 47.20 0.19 25.72
N THR A 917 46.28 -0.35 26.52
CA THR A 917 46.63 -1.09 27.74
C THR A 917 47.38 -2.39 27.43
N ARG A 918 47.05 -3.08 26.35
CA ARG A 918 47.75 -4.29 25.88
C ARG A 918 49.17 -3.94 25.44
N ARG A 919 49.35 -2.91 24.60
CA ARG A 919 50.68 -2.42 24.16
C ARG A 919 51.54 -1.98 25.34
N TYR A 920 50.95 -1.27 26.31
CA TYR A 920 51.65 -0.89 27.53
C TYR A 920 52.15 -2.10 28.34
N ARG A 921 51.32 -3.14 28.47
CA ARG A 921 51.68 -4.40 29.17
C ARG A 921 52.76 -5.18 28.41
N GLU A 922 52.70 -5.22 27.08
CA GLU A 922 53.70 -5.85 26.22
C GLU A 922 55.07 -5.12 26.31
N ASN A 923 55.05 -3.80 26.21
CA ASN A 923 56.28 -2.98 26.37
C ASN A 923 56.88 -3.12 27.78
N LYS A 924 56.05 -3.24 28.83
CA LYS A 924 56.52 -3.47 30.19
C LYS A 924 57.12 -4.88 30.41
N LYS A 925 56.64 -5.87 29.65
CA LYS A 925 57.23 -7.21 29.65
C LYS A 925 58.57 -7.29 28.86
N CYS A 926 58.77 -6.43 27.88
CA CYS A 926 60.03 -6.37 27.15
C CYS A 926 61.10 -5.53 27.86
N SER A 927 60.75 -4.75 28.87
CA SER A 927 61.65 -3.91 29.66
C SER A 927 61.98 -4.46 31.06
N SER A 928 61.36 -5.60 31.39
CA SER A 928 61.73 -6.46 32.55
C SER A 928 62.43 -7.73 32.06
#